data_c8f98e46664542f6f1a3c1a379f0d9ca
#
_entry.id   c8f98e46664542f6f1a3c1a379f0d9ca
#
_cell.length_a   1.000
_cell.length_b   1.000
_cell.length_c   1.000
_cell.angle_alpha   90.00
_cell.angle_beta   90.00
_cell.angle_gamma   90.00
#
_symmetry.space_group_name_H-M   'P 1'
#
loop_
_entity.id
_entity.type
_entity.pdbx_description
1 polymer ?
#
loop_
_entity_poly.entity_id
_entity_poly.type
_entity_poly.pdbx_seq_one_letter_code
_entity_poly.pdbx_strand_id
1 'polypeptide(L)'
;MIHRRRFLATGLAGLTTAGLLKASSGSGLLAVLNDALPGEDLICYVERVRGKWDDAFYRQMLGAANDFKEGDEIVGVAAANESTRRLARQLLSVTTLEKVDQHPPFQDELYRLIMGSLDAAVRRQLWPMTVGTLKSFLLERSEKEIHAIRDGLSSDVIACVVRLMTNDELIQVGAKVFNPLPGTNIGARGYMGARVQPNSPTDHVEDIRWQVFDAFAYAVGDVLIGTNPVSSTPESVAAVEQTLQDVLETFGIGEVLPHCVLSHINVQAEVERIHPGLTALWFQSIAGNDSANKTFDISVERMMEHAKARNGRFGLYFETGQGADFTNGHGHGTDMVIHESRKYGFARTLTKEVAASRRRHGQTEGPWVHLNDVAGFIGPEVFRTREQLVRCCLEDIVMGKLHGLMIGLDICSTLHMDVSLDDLRWCIDQIMPANPGYLMALPTRIDPMLGYLTTSYQDHVHIREQFGFKVDDRMWHFFSELGIIDTLGKPTKHFGHPGWVYLQYCRRKKDARPDSEILNEASDRISEVRSRGVFIAEGFGESYSSLQPSLANHIQHIYEDAKVSIWKELDEQFVATVPDAVRLRTQSLNREDYILHPVSGEHLSQESSDKVARHREMSDRADVQIVISDGLNALAVTDGDQLLSLVRRLRMELAASGWRVSPTSLVVDSGRVRAGYRIGEQLFGGRNGRFTLLHVIGERPGSGHHTLSIYMTIADGEVWGEANKVDHNITKVVSGIALTALTPDLGAIEAVRILRQL
;
A
#
# COMPACT_ATOMS: atom_id res chain seq x y z
N MET A 1 3.53 0.27 10.75
CA MET A 1 2.13 0.70 10.58
C MET A 1 2.00 2.20 10.45
N ILE A 2 2.71 3.03 11.21
CA ILE A 2 2.69 4.50 11.04
C ILE A 2 2.97 4.87 9.58
N HIS A 3 3.90 4.23 8.90
CA HIS A 3 4.27 4.56 7.51
C HIS A 3 3.41 3.89 6.44
N ARG A 4 2.96 2.64 6.64
CA ARG A 4 2.02 2.05 5.68
C ARG A 4 0.57 2.50 5.93
N ARG A 5 0.23 2.80 7.18
CA ARG A 5 -1.02 3.53 7.48
C ARG A 5 -0.89 5.03 7.22
N ARG A 6 0.31 5.60 7.19
CA ARG A 6 0.53 6.91 6.57
C ARG A 6 0.28 6.82 5.05
N PHE A 7 0.74 5.77 4.36
CA PHE A 7 0.33 5.50 2.99
C PHE A 7 -1.19 5.29 2.90
N LEU A 8 -1.80 4.63 3.88
CA LEU A 8 -3.23 4.33 3.96
C LEU A 8 -4.09 5.50 4.44
N ALA A 9 -3.60 6.26 5.40
CA ALA A 9 -4.30 7.42 5.94
C ALA A 9 -4.01 8.70 5.13
N THR A 10 -2.85 8.80 4.48
CA THR A 10 -2.52 9.88 3.54
C THR A 10 -3.13 9.66 2.17
N GLY A 11 -3.54 8.44 1.83
CA GLY A 11 -4.36 8.17 0.64
C GLY A 11 -5.69 8.94 0.59
N LEU A 12 -5.99 9.74 1.60
CA LEU A 12 -7.25 10.44 1.78
C LEU A 12 -7.11 11.96 1.88
N ALA A 13 -5.96 12.53 1.55
CA ALA A 13 -5.79 13.91 1.91
C ALA A 13 -4.80 14.67 1.04
N GLY A 14 -5.26 15.25 0.07
CA GLY A 14 -4.44 16.08 -0.71
C GLY A 14 -5.10 16.94 -1.76
N LEU A 15 -6.02 17.73 -1.36
CA LEU A 15 -6.43 18.90 -2.12
C LEU A 15 -6.50 20.11 -1.19
N THR A 16 -5.35 20.67 -0.82
CA THR A 16 -5.36 22.02 -0.26
C THR A 16 -4.23 22.84 -0.84
N THR A 17 -4.65 23.99 -1.38
CA THR A 17 -3.85 25.09 -1.90
C THR A 17 -3.23 24.91 -3.29
N ALA A 18 -4.05 24.62 -4.30
CA ALA A 18 -4.00 25.45 -5.50
C ALA A 18 -5.08 26.51 -5.31
N GLY A 19 -4.72 27.78 -5.45
CA GLY A 19 -5.59 28.90 -5.18
C GLY A 19 -7.00 28.73 -5.74
N LEU A 20 -7.96 29.39 -5.09
CA LEU A 20 -9.33 29.61 -5.54
C LEU A 20 -9.39 29.95 -7.05
N LEU A 21 -9.22 28.95 -7.87
CA LEU A 21 -9.85 28.93 -9.17
C LEU A 21 -11.28 28.51 -8.89
N LYS A 22 -12.20 29.48 -9.02
CA LYS A 22 -13.63 29.21 -9.07
C LYS A 22 -13.82 27.90 -9.83
N ALA A 23 -14.27 26.87 -9.13
CA ALA A 23 -14.84 25.70 -9.76
C ALA A 23 -16.03 26.20 -10.60
N SER A 24 -15.79 26.42 -11.88
CA SER A 24 -16.87 26.36 -12.84
C SER A 24 -17.34 24.90 -12.79
N SER A 25 -18.62 24.68 -12.59
CA SER A 25 -19.32 23.42 -12.67
C SER A 25 -19.12 22.78 -14.05
N GLY A 26 -17.98 22.16 -14.29
CA GLY A 26 -17.62 21.36 -15.45
C GLY A 26 -16.90 20.13 -14.94
N SER A 27 -17.30 18.94 -15.39
CA SER A 27 -16.61 17.67 -15.16
C SER A 27 -15.09 17.86 -15.30
N GLY A 28 -14.28 17.27 -14.43
CA GLY A 28 -12.81 17.26 -14.53
C GLY A 28 -12.25 16.50 -15.74
N LEU A 29 -13.07 16.38 -16.78
CA LEU A 29 -12.83 15.66 -18.02
C LEU A 29 -12.39 16.63 -19.14
N LEU A 30 -11.30 16.30 -19.82
CA LEU A 30 -10.82 17.04 -20.99
C LEU A 30 -11.66 16.68 -22.22
N ALA A 31 -12.31 17.67 -22.83
CA ALA A 31 -12.91 17.59 -24.16
C ALA A 31 -12.12 18.45 -25.15
N VAL A 32 -11.64 17.86 -26.22
CA VAL A 32 -10.87 18.55 -27.26
C VAL A 32 -11.71 18.67 -28.54
N LEU A 33 -11.83 19.87 -29.07
CA LEU A 33 -12.64 20.16 -30.24
C LEU A 33 -11.81 20.36 -31.55
N ASN A 34 -10.48 20.49 -31.41
CA ASN A 34 -9.60 20.74 -32.54
C ASN A 34 -8.95 19.48 -33.06
N ASP A 35 -9.10 19.18 -34.33
CA ASP A 35 -8.43 18.05 -34.98
C ASP A 35 -6.92 18.23 -35.07
N ALA A 36 -6.18 17.11 -35.10
CA ALA A 36 -4.75 17.15 -35.40
C ALA A 36 -4.51 17.40 -36.89
N LEU A 37 -3.44 18.10 -37.19
CA LEU A 37 -2.93 18.22 -38.57
C LEU A 37 -2.18 16.92 -38.96
N PRO A 38 -2.09 16.58 -40.25
CA PRO A 38 -1.33 15.42 -40.70
C PRO A 38 0.13 15.44 -40.22
N GLY A 39 0.55 14.42 -39.47
CA GLY A 39 1.90 14.30 -38.93
C GLY A 39 2.22 15.20 -37.73
N GLU A 40 1.23 15.92 -37.21
CA GLU A 40 1.41 16.78 -36.03
C GLU A 40 1.62 15.95 -34.75
N ASP A 41 2.69 16.27 -34.03
CA ASP A 41 2.95 15.66 -32.72
C ASP A 41 2.31 16.45 -31.56
N LEU A 42 2.36 15.87 -30.36
CA LEU A 42 1.71 16.44 -29.19
C LEU A 42 2.23 17.84 -28.83
N ILE A 43 3.53 18.10 -28.96
CA ILE A 43 4.13 19.39 -28.59
C ILE A 43 3.66 20.47 -29.55
N CYS A 44 3.76 20.20 -30.87
CA CYS A 44 3.28 21.13 -31.91
C CYS A 44 1.76 21.39 -31.77
N TYR A 45 0.99 20.37 -31.45
CA TYR A 45 -0.44 20.49 -31.21
C TYR A 45 -0.77 21.44 -30.05
N VAL A 46 -0.11 21.24 -28.90
CA VAL A 46 -0.29 22.09 -27.71
C VAL A 46 0.00 23.55 -28.05
N GLU A 47 1.15 23.80 -28.68
CA GLU A 47 1.54 25.19 -29.08
C GLU A 47 0.55 25.80 -30.06
N ARG A 48 0.11 25.04 -31.07
CA ARG A 48 -0.85 25.55 -32.09
C ARG A 48 -2.22 25.84 -31.46
N VAL A 49 -2.74 24.95 -30.64
CA VAL A 49 -4.10 25.09 -30.06
C VAL A 49 -4.13 26.23 -29.03
N ARG A 50 -3.06 26.40 -28.25
CA ARG A 50 -2.96 27.41 -27.21
C ARG A 50 -2.28 28.71 -27.66
N GLY A 51 -1.71 28.74 -28.87
CA GLY A 51 -0.95 29.87 -29.38
C GLY A 51 0.42 30.07 -28.74
N LYS A 52 0.77 29.25 -27.78
CA LYS A 52 2.04 29.17 -27.05
C LYS A 52 2.12 27.85 -26.28
N TRP A 53 3.30 27.54 -25.75
CA TRP A 53 3.44 26.41 -24.82
C TRP A 53 2.54 26.59 -23.59
N ASP A 54 1.82 25.51 -23.22
CA ASP A 54 0.91 25.43 -22.06
C ASP A 54 1.11 24.11 -21.34
N ASP A 55 1.86 24.14 -20.22
CA ASP A 55 2.18 22.97 -19.39
C ASP A 55 0.93 22.26 -18.86
N ALA A 56 -0.10 23.00 -18.47
CA ALA A 56 -1.31 22.42 -17.93
C ALA A 56 -2.07 21.64 -19.01
N PHE A 57 -2.20 22.22 -20.20
CA PHE A 57 -2.86 21.55 -21.31
C PHE A 57 -2.05 20.34 -21.81
N TYR A 58 -0.72 20.43 -21.80
CA TYR A 58 0.16 19.29 -22.12
C TYR A 58 -0.08 18.13 -21.15
N ARG A 59 -0.10 18.38 -19.84
CA ARG A 59 -0.41 17.34 -18.83
C ARG A 59 -1.81 16.74 -19.01
N GLN A 60 -2.80 17.60 -19.33
CA GLN A 60 -4.15 17.12 -19.65
C GLN A 60 -4.16 16.20 -20.87
N MET A 61 -3.44 16.52 -21.90
CA MET A 61 -3.33 15.68 -23.10
C MET A 61 -2.59 14.37 -22.84
N LEU A 62 -1.56 14.38 -21.97
CA LEU A 62 -0.88 13.16 -21.55
C LEU A 62 -1.84 12.24 -20.76
N GLY A 63 -2.55 12.76 -19.77
CA GLY A 63 -3.52 12.00 -18.99
C GLY A 63 -4.70 11.52 -19.84
N ALA A 64 -5.17 12.33 -20.80
CA ALA A 64 -6.24 11.93 -21.71
C ALA A 64 -5.89 10.73 -22.59
N ALA A 65 -4.61 10.41 -22.78
CA ALA A 65 -4.17 9.22 -23.50
C ALA A 65 -4.31 7.91 -22.67
N ASN A 66 -4.47 8.00 -21.36
CA ASN A 66 -4.70 6.84 -20.48
C ASN A 66 -6.06 6.20 -20.73
N ASP A 67 -6.21 4.92 -20.38
CA ASP A 67 -7.53 4.37 -20.12
C ASP A 67 -8.14 5.07 -18.90
N PHE A 68 -9.46 5.21 -18.89
CA PHE A 68 -10.16 5.97 -17.85
C PHE A 68 -9.91 5.36 -16.46
N LYS A 69 -9.55 6.22 -15.53
CA LYS A 69 -9.52 5.95 -14.09
C LYS A 69 -10.04 7.19 -13.35
N GLU A 70 -10.75 6.98 -12.25
CA GLU A 70 -11.34 8.04 -11.43
C GLU A 70 -10.29 9.03 -10.92
N GLY A 71 -9.10 8.55 -10.56
CA GLY A 71 -8.03 9.42 -10.10
C GLY A 71 -7.57 10.43 -11.14
N ASP A 72 -7.47 10.04 -12.41
CA ASP A 72 -7.13 10.97 -13.51
C ASP A 72 -8.24 11.99 -13.75
N GLU A 73 -9.52 11.60 -13.52
CA GLU A 73 -10.65 12.54 -13.56
C GLU A 73 -10.58 13.56 -12.43
N ILE A 74 -10.34 13.13 -11.20
CA ILE A 74 -10.21 14.00 -10.02
C ILE A 74 -9.08 15.02 -10.21
N VAL A 75 -7.96 14.60 -10.79
CA VAL A 75 -6.82 15.48 -11.10
C VAL A 75 -7.11 16.40 -12.30
N GLY A 76 -8.16 16.13 -13.07
CA GLY A 76 -8.59 16.94 -14.20
C GLY A 76 -7.85 16.67 -15.50
N VAL A 77 -7.33 15.45 -15.69
CA VAL A 77 -6.54 15.05 -16.86
C VAL A 77 -7.18 13.90 -17.66
N ALA A 78 -8.26 13.29 -17.19
CA ALA A 78 -8.94 12.22 -17.93
C ALA A 78 -9.62 12.74 -19.21
N ALA A 79 -9.68 11.90 -20.25
CA ALA A 79 -10.41 12.20 -21.46
C ALA A 79 -11.94 12.14 -21.23
N ALA A 80 -12.68 13.15 -21.70
CA ALA A 80 -14.13 13.19 -21.60
C ALA A 80 -14.84 12.12 -22.46
N ASN A 81 -14.15 11.63 -23.50
CA ASN A 81 -14.71 10.65 -24.43
C ASN A 81 -13.60 9.93 -25.20
N GLU A 82 -13.97 8.87 -25.89
CA GLU A 82 -13.05 8.06 -26.70
C GLU A 82 -12.42 8.80 -27.87
N SER A 83 -13.08 9.82 -28.43
CA SER A 83 -12.49 10.62 -29.51
C SER A 83 -11.33 11.46 -29.00
N THR A 84 -11.46 12.07 -27.83
CA THR A 84 -10.37 12.80 -27.16
C THR A 84 -9.21 11.87 -26.83
N ARG A 85 -9.47 10.66 -26.30
CA ARG A 85 -8.44 9.68 -25.99
C ARG A 85 -7.68 9.24 -27.25
N ARG A 86 -8.39 8.93 -28.33
CA ARG A 86 -7.77 8.55 -29.61
C ARG A 86 -6.91 9.67 -30.19
N LEU A 87 -7.39 10.91 -30.13
CA LEU A 87 -6.60 12.07 -30.57
C LEU A 87 -5.31 12.21 -29.75
N ALA A 88 -5.41 12.14 -28.42
CA ALA A 88 -4.25 12.22 -27.54
C ALA A 88 -3.23 11.11 -27.84
N ARG A 89 -3.69 9.86 -27.99
CA ARG A 89 -2.84 8.71 -28.37
C ARG A 89 -2.22 8.87 -29.76
N GLN A 90 -2.97 9.38 -30.73
CA GLN A 90 -2.46 9.64 -32.09
C GLN A 90 -1.32 10.66 -32.06
N LEU A 91 -1.51 11.79 -31.42
CA LEU A 91 -0.51 12.86 -31.28
C LEU A 91 0.73 12.35 -30.53
N LEU A 92 0.53 11.64 -29.42
CA LEU A 92 1.62 11.08 -28.63
C LEU A 92 2.41 10.03 -29.43
N SER A 93 1.75 9.20 -30.23
CA SER A 93 2.41 8.14 -31.01
C SER A 93 3.44 8.64 -32.00
N VAL A 94 3.27 9.85 -32.54
CA VAL A 94 4.20 10.48 -33.48
C VAL A 94 5.17 11.45 -32.83
N THR A 95 5.05 11.68 -31.51
CA THR A 95 5.98 12.49 -30.71
C THR A 95 7.30 11.73 -30.53
N THR A 96 8.43 12.41 -30.77
CA THR A 96 9.76 11.81 -30.58
C THR A 96 10.12 11.67 -29.10
N LEU A 97 10.96 10.68 -28.76
CA LEU A 97 11.42 10.47 -27.39
C LEU A 97 12.25 11.68 -26.90
N GLU A 98 12.97 12.35 -27.82
CA GLU A 98 13.66 13.60 -27.51
C GLU A 98 12.69 14.67 -27.00
N LYS A 99 11.55 14.88 -27.71
CA LYS A 99 10.56 15.86 -27.30
C LYS A 99 9.91 15.51 -25.97
N VAL A 100 9.64 14.25 -25.69
CA VAL A 100 9.14 13.80 -24.38
C VAL A 100 10.17 14.16 -23.28
N ASP A 101 11.44 13.84 -23.48
CA ASP A 101 12.50 14.12 -22.51
C ASP A 101 12.78 15.63 -22.31
N GLN A 102 12.53 16.46 -23.34
CA GLN A 102 12.69 17.92 -23.27
C GLN A 102 11.50 18.63 -22.62
N HIS A 103 10.34 17.97 -22.55
CA HIS A 103 9.11 18.52 -21.98
C HIS A 103 8.58 17.62 -20.85
N PRO A 104 9.35 17.41 -19.76
CA PRO A 104 8.87 16.61 -18.64
C PRO A 104 7.63 17.26 -18.01
N PRO A 105 6.57 16.48 -17.71
CA PRO A 105 5.34 17.02 -17.13
C PRO A 105 5.56 17.64 -15.74
N PHE A 106 6.64 17.26 -15.07
CA PHE A 106 6.98 17.73 -13.73
C PHE A 106 8.50 17.62 -13.48
N GLN A 107 9.11 18.65 -12.89
CA GLN A 107 10.54 18.68 -12.56
C GLN A 107 10.75 18.94 -11.07
N ASP A 108 11.49 18.06 -10.42
CA ASP A 108 11.89 18.14 -9.02
C ASP A 108 13.28 17.51 -8.82
N GLU A 109 13.71 17.33 -7.58
CA GLU A 109 14.97 16.66 -7.26
C GLU A 109 14.96 15.20 -7.70
N LEU A 110 13.83 14.48 -7.45
CA LEU A 110 13.64 13.11 -7.87
C LEU A 110 13.79 12.95 -9.39
N TYR A 111 13.17 13.85 -10.17
CA TYR A 111 13.34 13.85 -11.63
C TYR A 111 14.82 13.97 -12.04
N ARG A 112 15.55 14.93 -11.45
CA ARG A 112 16.98 15.11 -11.74
C ARG A 112 17.80 13.86 -11.39
N LEU A 113 17.50 13.22 -10.25
CA LEU A 113 18.16 11.98 -9.83
C LEU A 113 17.89 10.85 -10.83
N ILE A 114 16.64 10.62 -11.23
CA ILE A 114 16.25 9.59 -12.19
C ILE A 114 16.97 9.80 -13.52
N MET A 115 16.93 11.03 -14.06
CA MET A 115 17.55 11.37 -15.33
C MET A 115 19.07 11.22 -15.29
N GLY A 116 19.70 11.58 -14.16
CA GLY A 116 21.15 11.39 -13.93
C GLY A 116 21.58 9.94 -13.87
N SER A 117 20.66 9.01 -13.60
CA SER A 117 20.94 7.57 -13.54
C SER A 117 20.89 6.85 -14.89
N LEU A 118 20.42 7.52 -15.95
CA LEU A 118 20.29 6.95 -17.29
C LEU A 118 21.63 6.84 -18.02
N ASP A 119 21.72 5.89 -18.95
CA ASP A 119 22.81 5.86 -19.93
C ASP A 119 22.57 6.94 -20.98
N ALA A 120 23.36 8.02 -20.90
CA ALA A 120 23.22 9.16 -21.79
C ALA A 120 23.53 8.85 -23.26
N ALA A 121 24.37 7.85 -23.55
CA ALA A 121 24.68 7.45 -24.91
C ALA A 121 23.53 6.67 -25.54
N VAL A 122 23.01 5.67 -24.83
CA VAL A 122 21.82 4.90 -25.26
C VAL A 122 20.62 5.84 -25.41
N ARG A 123 20.38 6.73 -24.46
CA ARG A 123 19.29 7.70 -24.52
C ARG A 123 19.34 8.57 -25.78
N ARG A 124 20.49 9.12 -26.11
CA ARG A 124 20.66 9.93 -27.34
C ARG A 124 20.44 9.12 -28.63
N GLN A 125 20.80 7.84 -28.63
CA GLN A 125 20.52 6.96 -29.77
C GLN A 125 19.02 6.73 -30.00
N LEU A 126 18.25 6.76 -28.92
CA LEU A 126 16.80 6.55 -28.94
C LEU A 126 16.00 7.81 -29.31
N TRP A 127 16.54 8.99 -29.13
CA TRP A 127 15.85 10.28 -29.35
C TRP A 127 15.13 10.43 -30.68
N PRO A 128 15.66 9.94 -31.83
CA PRO A 128 14.94 10.04 -33.11
C PRO A 128 13.70 9.13 -33.22
N MET A 129 13.56 8.14 -32.35
CA MET A 129 12.37 7.28 -32.34
C MET A 129 11.15 8.08 -31.87
N THR A 130 9.97 7.74 -32.42
CA THR A 130 8.70 8.20 -31.84
C THR A 130 8.22 7.22 -30.77
N VAL A 131 7.28 7.65 -29.90
CA VAL A 131 6.65 6.76 -28.91
C VAL A 131 5.98 5.56 -29.60
N GLY A 132 5.34 5.78 -30.75
CA GLY A 132 4.75 4.69 -31.56
C GLY A 132 5.79 3.71 -32.13
N THR A 133 6.94 4.23 -32.59
CA THR A 133 8.05 3.39 -33.05
C THR A 133 8.65 2.58 -31.89
N LEU A 134 8.78 3.17 -30.70
CA LEU A 134 9.21 2.45 -29.50
C LEU A 134 8.20 1.33 -29.13
N LYS A 135 6.90 1.61 -29.21
CA LYS A 135 5.86 0.59 -28.98
C LYS A 135 6.06 -0.61 -29.94
N SER A 136 6.19 -0.35 -31.25
CA SER A 136 6.44 -1.42 -32.23
C SER A 136 7.74 -2.18 -31.93
N PHE A 137 8.81 -1.48 -31.54
CA PHE A 137 10.07 -2.09 -31.13
C PHE A 137 9.87 -3.07 -29.96
N LEU A 138 9.15 -2.64 -28.90
CA LEU A 138 8.89 -3.47 -27.73
C LEU A 138 8.05 -4.72 -28.07
N LEU A 139 7.12 -4.60 -29.01
CA LEU A 139 6.29 -5.73 -29.46
C LEU A 139 7.06 -6.72 -30.36
N GLU A 140 7.90 -6.25 -31.26
CA GLU A 140 8.52 -7.04 -32.31
C GLU A 140 9.91 -7.59 -31.94
N ARG A 141 10.67 -6.87 -31.10
CA ARG A 141 12.05 -7.22 -30.80
C ARG A 141 12.18 -8.26 -29.68
N SER A 142 13.35 -8.90 -29.66
CA SER A 142 13.72 -9.88 -28.63
C SER A 142 13.98 -9.20 -27.28
N GLU A 143 13.89 -9.97 -26.19
CA GLU A 143 14.25 -9.53 -24.84
C GLU A 143 15.66 -8.91 -24.79
N LYS A 144 16.64 -9.53 -25.46
CA LYS A 144 18.02 -9.03 -25.51
C LYS A 144 18.11 -7.64 -26.12
N GLU A 145 17.38 -7.38 -27.21
CA GLU A 145 17.35 -6.07 -27.85
C GLU A 145 16.66 -5.03 -26.96
N ILE A 146 15.59 -5.42 -26.25
CA ILE A 146 14.90 -4.55 -25.29
C ILE A 146 15.83 -4.22 -24.12
N HIS A 147 16.55 -5.18 -23.58
CA HIS A 147 17.53 -4.96 -22.52
C HIS A 147 18.65 -4.00 -22.95
N ALA A 148 19.06 -4.01 -24.22
CA ALA A 148 20.10 -3.13 -24.72
C ALA A 148 19.70 -1.65 -24.73
N ILE A 149 18.40 -1.34 -24.78
CA ILE A 149 17.91 0.04 -24.83
C ILE A 149 17.33 0.54 -23.51
N ARG A 150 16.95 -0.34 -22.59
CA ARG A 150 16.17 0.02 -21.39
C ARG A 150 16.86 1.05 -20.49
N ASP A 151 18.18 1.01 -20.39
CA ASP A 151 18.95 1.94 -19.53
C ASP A 151 18.97 3.39 -20.08
N GLY A 152 18.56 3.58 -21.33
CA GLY A 152 18.34 4.88 -21.94
C GLY A 152 16.89 5.40 -21.87
N LEU A 153 15.92 4.55 -21.45
CA LEU A 153 14.52 4.94 -21.36
C LEU A 153 14.24 5.71 -20.05
N SER A 154 13.78 6.95 -20.17
CA SER A 154 13.30 7.72 -19.02
C SER A 154 11.95 7.22 -18.53
N SER A 155 11.61 7.52 -17.27
CA SER A 155 10.30 7.17 -16.70
C SER A 155 9.15 7.79 -17.48
N ASP A 156 9.31 9.02 -17.93
CA ASP A 156 8.29 9.71 -18.73
C ASP A 156 8.08 9.04 -20.10
N VAL A 157 9.15 8.59 -20.75
CA VAL A 157 9.09 7.83 -22.01
C VAL A 157 8.41 6.47 -21.80
N ILE A 158 8.73 5.75 -20.70
CA ILE A 158 8.11 4.47 -20.37
C ILE A 158 6.62 4.66 -20.10
N ALA A 159 6.21 5.65 -19.33
CA ALA A 159 4.80 5.98 -19.13
C ALA A 159 4.09 6.33 -20.46
N CYS A 160 4.74 7.10 -21.35
CA CYS A 160 4.19 7.45 -22.65
C CYS A 160 3.95 6.25 -23.55
N VAL A 161 4.85 5.26 -23.59
CA VAL A 161 4.67 4.08 -24.45
C VAL A 161 3.63 3.12 -23.90
N VAL A 162 3.55 2.94 -22.59
CA VAL A 162 2.60 2.01 -21.92
C VAL A 162 1.16 2.43 -22.20
N ARG A 163 0.83 3.71 -22.12
CA ARG A 163 -0.53 4.21 -22.39
C ARG A 163 -1.00 4.05 -23.85
N LEU A 164 -0.09 3.80 -24.80
CA LEU A 164 -0.44 3.48 -26.18
C LEU A 164 -0.76 1.99 -26.39
N MET A 165 -0.49 1.13 -25.41
CA MET A 165 -0.67 -0.32 -25.52
C MET A 165 -2.07 -0.74 -25.08
N THR A 166 -2.62 -1.74 -25.76
CA THR A 166 -3.79 -2.51 -25.28
C THR A 166 -3.36 -3.49 -24.19
N ASN A 167 -4.32 -4.10 -23.48
CA ASN A 167 -4.00 -5.13 -22.48
C ASN A 167 -3.23 -6.32 -23.10
N ASP A 168 -3.63 -6.77 -24.28
CA ASP A 168 -2.93 -7.87 -24.99
C ASP A 168 -1.48 -7.49 -25.34
N GLU A 169 -1.24 -6.24 -25.76
CA GLU A 169 0.10 -5.73 -26.04
C GLU A 169 0.94 -5.60 -24.76
N LEU A 170 0.34 -5.18 -23.65
CA LEU A 170 1.01 -5.16 -22.33
C LEU A 170 1.38 -6.59 -21.89
N ILE A 171 0.47 -7.55 -22.04
CA ILE A 171 0.74 -8.97 -21.76
C ILE A 171 1.89 -9.48 -22.65
N GLN A 172 1.87 -9.18 -23.93
CA GLN A 172 2.93 -9.60 -24.85
C GLN A 172 4.31 -9.08 -24.46
N VAL A 173 4.42 -7.82 -24.05
CA VAL A 173 5.68 -7.23 -23.57
C VAL A 173 6.06 -7.81 -22.21
N GLY A 174 5.10 -7.90 -21.29
CA GLY A 174 5.30 -8.46 -19.94
C GLY A 174 5.82 -9.91 -19.98
N ALA A 175 5.24 -10.75 -20.85
CA ALA A 175 5.65 -12.15 -21.04
C ALA A 175 7.00 -12.33 -21.75
N LYS A 176 7.63 -11.25 -22.18
CA LYS A 176 8.88 -11.26 -22.94
C LYS A 176 10.07 -10.75 -22.12
N VAL A 177 9.87 -9.76 -21.24
CA VAL A 177 10.93 -9.07 -20.49
C VAL A 177 11.00 -9.59 -19.05
N PHE A 178 12.18 -10.05 -18.63
CA PHE A 178 12.41 -10.62 -17.31
C PHE A 178 13.64 -10.02 -16.64
N ASN A 179 13.57 -9.79 -15.31
CA ASN A 179 14.64 -9.23 -14.50
C ASN A 179 14.77 -10.06 -13.21
N PRO A 180 15.26 -11.31 -13.28
CA PRO A 180 15.33 -12.16 -12.11
C PRO A 180 16.25 -11.57 -11.03
N LEU A 181 15.91 -11.83 -9.76
CA LEU A 181 16.79 -11.49 -8.65
C LEU A 181 18.10 -12.28 -8.76
N PRO A 182 19.23 -11.66 -8.42
CA PRO A 182 20.56 -12.28 -8.60
C PRO A 182 20.68 -13.63 -7.90
N GLY A 183 21.17 -14.62 -8.63
CA GLY A 183 21.37 -15.99 -8.14
C GLY A 183 20.08 -16.75 -7.83
N THR A 184 18.95 -16.37 -8.44
CA THR A 184 17.64 -16.99 -8.24
C THR A 184 16.88 -17.14 -9.55
N ASN A 185 15.78 -17.89 -9.51
CA ASN A 185 14.79 -17.92 -10.58
C ASN A 185 13.58 -16.99 -10.33
N ILE A 186 13.58 -16.24 -9.21
CA ILE A 186 12.51 -15.30 -8.87
C ILE A 186 12.50 -14.18 -9.91
N GLY A 187 11.36 -13.99 -10.59
CA GLY A 187 11.22 -13.04 -11.69
C GLY A 187 11.71 -13.53 -13.04
N ALA A 188 12.11 -14.81 -13.17
CA ALA A 188 12.40 -15.45 -14.44
C ALA A 188 11.13 -15.98 -15.12
N ARG A 189 11.22 -16.26 -16.42
CA ARG A 189 10.10 -16.81 -17.21
C ARG A 189 9.63 -18.15 -16.63
N GLY A 190 8.33 -18.30 -16.42
CA GLY A 190 7.70 -19.51 -15.92
C GLY A 190 7.85 -19.71 -14.40
N TYR A 191 8.37 -18.71 -13.71
CA TYR A 191 8.43 -18.68 -12.25
C TYR A 191 7.44 -17.62 -11.70
N MET A 192 6.81 -17.94 -10.59
CA MET A 192 5.91 -17.08 -9.85
C MET A 192 6.25 -17.18 -8.38
N GLY A 193 6.86 -16.13 -7.87
CA GLY A 193 7.23 -16.02 -6.47
C GLY A 193 6.06 -15.63 -5.57
N ALA A 194 6.28 -15.75 -4.27
CA ALA A 194 5.33 -15.35 -3.25
C ALA A 194 5.98 -14.49 -2.17
N ARG A 195 5.39 -13.33 -1.91
CA ARG A 195 5.65 -12.57 -0.69
C ARG A 195 4.59 -12.95 0.34
N VAL A 196 4.96 -13.73 1.32
CA VAL A 196 4.07 -14.10 2.43
C VAL A 196 3.90 -12.90 3.35
N GLN A 197 2.64 -12.57 3.69
CA GLN A 197 2.30 -11.45 4.58
C GLN A 197 1.63 -11.96 5.86
N PRO A 198 2.39 -12.40 6.86
CA PRO A 198 1.85 -12.93 8.11
C PRO A 198 1.48 -11.78 9.06
N ASN A 199 0.40 -11.08 8.79
CA ASN A 199 -0.04 -9.96 9.61
C ASN A 199 -0.76 -10.40 10.88
N SER A 200 -0.50 -9.70 11.99
CA SER A 200 -1.23 -9.85 13.26
C SER A 200 -1.80 -8.49 13.68
N PRO A 201 -3.06 -8.42 14.14
CA PRO A 201 -3.64 -7.18 14.65
C PRO A 201 -2.94 -6.59 15.86
N THR A 202 -2.09 -7.37 16.53
CA THR A 202 -1.41 -7.00 17.78
C THR A 202 0.11 -7.21 17.78
N ASP A 203 0.73 -7.48 16.62
CA ASP A 203 2.14 -7.91 16.49
C ASP A 203 2.46 -9.19 17.29
N HIS A 204 1.47 -10.04 17.53
CA HIS A 204 1.66 -11.27 18.31
C HIS A 204 2.53 -12.27 17.53
N VAL A 205 3.70 -12.58 18.04
CA VAL A 205 4.72 -13.36 17.33
C VAL A 205 4.26 -14.78 16.94
N GLU A 206 3.38 -15.41 17.72
CA GLU A 206 2.83 -16.72 17.37
C GLU A 206 1.85 -16.62 16.19
N ASP A 207 1.05 -15.55 16.08
CA ASP A 207 0.18 -15.33 14.93
C ASP A 207 0.99 -15.24 13.64
N ILE A 208 2.12 -14.54 13.70
CA ILE A 208 3.06 -14.38 12.60
C ILE A 208 3.71 -15.71 12.24
N ARG A 209 4.26 -16.42 13.24
CA ARG A 209 4.92 -17.73 13.04
C ARG A 209 4.01 -18.76 12.40
N TRP A 210 2.77 -18.88 12.88
CA TRP A 210 1.84 -19.89 12.38
C TRP A 210 1.36 -19.61 10.96
N GLN A 211 1.22 -18.35 10.56
CA GLN A 211 0.93 -18.01 9.16
C GLN A 211 2.11 -18.34 8.23
N VAL A 212 3.36 -18.30 8.72
CA VAL A 212 4.53 -18.77 7.94
C VAL A 212 4.49 -20.28 7.78
N PHE A 213 4.18 -21.03 8.86
CA PHE A 213 4.03 -22.50 8.76
C PHE A 213 2.88 -22.88 7.82
N ASP A 214 1.81 -22.13 7.85
CA ASP A 214 0.66 -22.31 6.95
C ASP A 214 1.05 -22.06 5.49
N ALA A 215 1.77 -20.98 5.19
CA ALA A 215 2.30 -20.74 3.83
C ALA A 215 3.19 -21.89 3.34
N PHE A 216 4.11 -22.36 4.17
CA PHE A 216 4.98 -23.50 3.82
C PHE A 216 4.21 -24.78 3.60
N ALA A 217 3.08 -25.01 4.31
CA ALA A 217 2.20 -26.15 4.09
C ALA A 217 1.55 -26.17 2.71
N TYR A 218 1.46 -25.00 2.02
CA TYR A 218 0.99 -24.89 0.63
C TYR A 218 2.13 -24.78 -0.39
N ALA A 219 3.38 -24.97 0.05
CA ALA A 219 4.59 -24.73 -0.74
C ALA A 219 4.63 -23.29 -1.33
N VAL A 220 4.32 -22.31 -0.48
CA VAL A 220 4.26 -20.87 -0.82
C VAL A 220 5.30 -20.11 0.01
N GLY A 221 6.01 -19.16 -0.63
CA GLY A 221 7.02 -18.32 0.02
C GLY A 221 8.42 -18.58 -0.49
N ASP A 222 8.94 -17.66 -1.31
CA ASP A 222 10.30 -17.75 -1.88
C ASP A 222 10.94 -16.36 -2.10
N VAL A 223 10.16 -15.29 -2.03
CA VAL A 223 10.64 -13.93 -2.28
C VAL A 223 10.90 -13.19 -0.98
N LEU A 224 9.96 -13.21 -0.06
CA LEU A 224 10.00 -12.45 1.17
C LEU A 224 8.95 -12.97 2.16
N ILE A 225 9.31 -13.07 3.43
CA ILE A 225 8.35 -13.07 4.53
C ILE A 225 8.27 -11.65 5.07
N GLY A 226 7.21 -10.94 4.71
CA GLY A 226 7.07 -9.50 5.01
C GLY A 226 5.81 -9.20 5.81
N THR A 227 5.95 -8.75 7.07
CA THR A 227 4.81 -8.41 7.93
C THR A 227 4.70 -6.92 8.17
N ASN A 228 3.47 -6.41 8.25
CA ASN A 228 3.19 -5.02 8.60
C ASN A 228 3.09 -4.90 10.13
N PRO A 229 3.91 -4.05 10.77
CA PRO A 229 3.84 -3.91 12.22
C PRO A 229 2.66 -3.03 12.65
N VAL A 230 2.10 -3.35 13.80
CA VAL A 230 1.17 -2.49 14.55
C VAL A 230 1.97 -1.42 15.28
N SER A 231 3.03 -1.83 15.97
CA SER A 231 3.96 -0.93 16.66
C SER A 231 5.16 -0.59 15.79
N SER A 232 5.56 0.68 15.80
CA SER A 232 6.77 1.15 15.12
C SER A 232 7.96 1.33 16.07
N THR A 233 7.88 0.79 17.30
CA THR A 233 9.02 0.86 18.22
C THR A 233 10.10 -0.14 17.79
N PRO A 234 11.39 0.19 17.91
CA PRO A 234 12.46 -0.73 17.57
C PRO A 234 12.37 -2.07 18.29
N GLU A 235 11.91 -2.10 19.53
CA GLU A 235 11.76 -3.30 20.35
C GLU A 235 10.69 -4.25 19.79
N SER A 236 9.51 -3.72 19.41
CA SER A 236 8.45 -4.52 18.79
C SER A 236 8.88 -5.06 17.44
N VAL A 237 9.50 -4.21 16.62
CA VAL A 237 10.04 -4.60 15.32
C VAL A 237 11.10 -5.70 15.49
N ALA A 238 12.03 -5.54 16.42
CA ALA A 238 13.06 -6.54 16.68
C ALA A 238 12.49 -7.89 17.14
N ALA A 239 11.45 -7.90 17.98
CA ALA A 239 10.82 -9.15 18.44
C ALA A 239 10.18 -9.92 17.27
N VAL A 240 9.57 -9.24 16.33
CA VAL A 240 9.01 -9.85 15.13
C VAL A 240 10.11 -10.34 14.18
N GLU A 241 11.15 -9.53 13.93
CA GLU A 241 12.32 -9.93 13.11
C GLU A 241 12.99 -11.18 13.67
N GLN A 242 13.20 -11.25 15.01
CA GLN A 242 13.77 -12.41 15.70
C GLN A 242 12.93 -13.68 15.48
N THR A 243 11.61 -13.53 15.50
CA THR A 243 10.69 -14.66 15.29
C THR A 243 10.78 -15.19 13.85
N LEU A 244 10.83 -14.29 12.88
CA LEU A 244 10.97 -14.66 11.48
C LEU A 244 12.34 -15.28 11.21
N GLN A 245 13.41 -14.68 11.72
CA GLN A 245 14.76 -15.19 11.61
C GLN A 245 14.87 -16.60 12.24
N ASP A 246 14.31 -16.82 13.44
CA ASP A 246 14.31 -18.13 14.11
C ASP A 246 13.69 -19.22 13.26
N VAL A 247 12.56 -18.93 12.58
CA VAL A 247 11.91 -19.90 11.69
C VAL A 247 12.82 -20.22 10.50
N LEU A 248 13.33 -19.19 9.81
CA LEU A 248 14.14 -19.36 8.61
C LEU A 248 15.49 -20.05 8.88
N GLU A 249 16.15 -19.72 9.99
CA GLU A 249 17.40 -20.37 10.44
C GLU A 249 17.16 -21.81 10.85
N THR A 250 16.07 -22.10 11.58
CA THR A 250 15.72 -23.46 11.98
C THR A 250 15.51 -24.36 10.76
N PHE A 251 14.94 -23.85 9.70
CA PHE A 251 14.80 -24.58 8.44
C PHE A 251 16.06 -24.55 7.56
N GLY A 252 17.05 -23.71 7.88
CA GLY A 252 18.28 -23.58 7.11
C GLY A 252 18.09 -22.83 5.79
N ILE A 253 17.07 -21.97 5.69
CA ILE A 253 16.72 -21.23 4.47
C ILE A 253 16.91 -19.71 4.57
N GLY A 254 17.49 -19.18 5.65
CA GLY A 254 17.72 -17.74 5.84
C GLY A 254 18.57 -17.08 4.76
N GLU A 255 19.46 -17.84 4.10
CA GLU A 255 20.23 -17.37 2.95
C GLU A 255 19.45 -17.42 1.62
N VAL A 256 18.27 -18.04 1.59
CA VAL A 256 17.44 -18.21 0.39
C VAL A 256 16.24 -17.31 0.41
N LEU A 257 15.59 -17.21 1.55
CA LEU A 257 14.35 -16.46 1.77
C LEU A 257 14.59 -15.38 2.84
N PRO A 258 14.57 -14.09 2.47
CA PRO A 258 14.68 -13.00 3.44
C PRO A 258 13.39 -12.75 4.20
N HIS A 259 13.52 -12.06 5.32
CA HIS A 259 12.40 -11.51 6.08
C HIS A 259 12.48 -9.99 6.16
N CYS A 260 11.37 -9.34 6.51
CA CYS A 260 11.29 -7.90 6.71
C CYS A 260 10.06 -7.54 7.56
N VAL A 261 10.23 -6.72 8.56
CA VAL A 261 9.11 -5.99 9.17
C VAL A 261 8.96 -4.65 8.45
N LEU A 262 7.78 -4.40 7.86
CA LEU A 262 7.52 -3.25 7.00
C LEU A 262 7.33 -1.96 7.82
N SER A 263 8.26 -1.67 8.70
CA SER A 263 8.37 -0.41 9.43
C SER A 263 9.09 0.65 8.57
N HIS A 264 9.10 1.89 9.01
CA HIS A 264 9.88 2.94 8.34
C HIS A 264 11.36 2.58 8.28
N ILE A 265 12.03 2.89 7.18
CA ILE A 265 13.44 2.52 6.95
C ILE A 265 14.39 3.01 8.06
N ASN A 266 14.12 4.17 8.67
CA ASN A 266 14.90 4.66 9.80
C ASN A 266 14.75 3.76 11.06
N VAL A 267 13.57 3.18 11.28
CA VAL A 267 13.34 2.23 12.39
C VAL A 267 14.11 0.93 12.13
N GLN A 268 14.10 0.44 10.91
CA GLN A 268 14.87 -0.76 10.54
C GLN A 268 16.38 -0.53 10.67
N ALA A 269 16.87 0.65 10.25
CA ALA A 269 18.26 1.04 10.44
C ALA A 269 18.62 1.12 11.94
N GLU A 270 17.72 1.56 12.80
CA GLU A 270 17.92 1.59 14.24
C GLU A 270 17.92 0.17 14.85
N VAL A 271 17.00 -0.71 14.43
CA VAL A 271 17.01 -2.12 14.83
C VAL A 271 18.31 -2.79 14.44
N GLU A 272 18.79 -2.60 13.21
CA GLU A 272 20.08 -3.14 12.77
C GLU A 272 21.26 -2.58 13.57
N ARG A 273 21.20 -1.32 13.97
CA ARG A 273 22.24 -0.71 14.82
C ARG A 273 22.28 -1.33 16.23
N ILE A 274 21.10 -1.65 16.81
CA ILE A 274 20.98 -2.24 18.16
C ILE A 274 21.26 -3.75 18.10
N HIS A 275 20.79 -4.42 17.07
CA HIS A 275 20.88 -5.87 16.86
C HIS A 275 21.49 -6.17 15.48
N PRO A 276 22.82 -6.06 15.32
CA PRO A 276 23.48 -6.27 14.04
C PRO A 276 23.21 -7.65 13.44
N GLY A 277 22.80 -7.69 12.17
CA GLY A 277 22.45 -8.91 11.44
C GLY A 277 21.02 -9.40 11.64
N LEU A 278 20.21 -8.69 12.41
CA LEU A 278 18.80 -9.08 12.65
C LEU A 278 17.89 -8.75 11.47
N THR A 279 18.11 -7.63 10.79
CA THR A 279 17.28 -7.22 9.66
C THR A 279 17.81 -7.74 8.33
N ALA A 280 17.00 -8.47 7.55
CA ALA A 280 17.44 -8.96 6.24
C ALA A 280 17.22 -7.88 5.14
N LEU A 281 15.99 -7.57 4.77
CA LEU A 281 15.64 -6.50 3.83
C LEU A 281 15.20 -5.24 4.57
N TRP A 282 15.56 -4.06 4.04
CA TRP A 282 15.01 -2.80 4.54
C TRP A 282 13.90 -2.31 3.61
N PHE A 283 12.81 -1.93 4.21
CA PHE A 283 11.58 -1.52 3.53
C PHE A 283 11.39 -0.01 3.54
N GLN A 284 10.85 0.53 2.43
CA GLN A 284 10.26 1.86 2.39
C GLN A 284 9.19 1.97 1.30
N SER A 285 8.06 2.60 1.61
CA SER A 285 7.12 3.08 0.60
C SER A 285 7.71 4.33 -0.07
N ILE A 286 7.64 4.40 -1.39
CA ILE A 286 8.19 5.51 -2.18
C ILE A 286 7.12 6.15 -3.06
N ALA A 287 7.29 7.44 -3.33
CA ALA A 287 6.39 8.25 -4.16
C ALA A 287 7.08 8.76 -5.43
N GLY A 288 6.29 9.22 -6.39
CA GLY A 288 6.73 9.68 -7.71
C GLY A 288 7.22 11.14 -7.74
N ASN A 289 7.24 11.84 -6.60
CA ASN A 289 7.75 13.20 -6.48
C ASN A 289 8.26 13.51 -5.07
N ASP A 290 9.08 14.56 -4.93
CA ASP A 290 9.73 14.94 -3.68
C ASP A 290 8.75 15.29 -2.57
N SER A 291 7.69 16.01 -2.92
CA SER A 291 6.72 16.47 -1.93
C SER A 291 5.89 15.31 -1.36
N ALA A 292 5.55 14.33 -2.20
CA ALA A 292 4.88 13.12 -1.75
C ALA A 292 5.81 12.23 -0.91
N ASN A 293 7.10 12.09 -1.25
CA ASN A 293 8.07 11.37 -0.43
C ASN A 293 8.21 11.97 0.99
N LYS A 294 8.15 13.30 1.11
CA LYS A 294 8.16 13.98 2.42
C LYS A 294 6.95 13.61 3.29
N THR A 295 5.81 13.25 2.71
CA THR A 295 4.66 12.76 3.49
C THR A 295 4.92 11.39 4.12
N PHE A 296 5.87 10.63 3.55
CA PHE A 296 6.37 9.37 4.11
C PHE A 296 7.56 9.57 5.07
N ASP A 297 7.85 10.81 5.45
CA ASP A 297 8.95 11.19 6.32
C ASP A 297 10.33 10.77 5.77
N ILE A 298 10.48 10.82 4.44
CA ILE A 298 11.72 10.46 3.76
C ILE A 298 12.05 11.47 2.65
N SER A 299 13.32 11.81 2.50
CA SER A 299 13.84 12.58 1.37
C SER A 299 14.57 11.68 0.38
N VAL A 300 14.70 12.16 -0.85
CA VAL A 300 15.49 11.50 -1.90
C VAL A 300 16.94 11.28 -1.42
N GLU A 301 17.55 12.30 -0.81
CA GLU A 301 18.90 12.22 -0.24
C GLU A 301 19.01 11.12 0.82
N ARG A 302 18.08 11.06 1.77
CA ARG A 302 18.07 10.06 2.83
C ARG A 302 17.92 8.65 2.29
N MET A 303 17.11 8.45 1.27
CA MET A 303 16.99 7.14 0.60
C MET A 303 18.31 6.74 -0.08
N MET A 304 19.02 7.69 -0.70
CA MET A 304 20.34 7.44 -1.28
C MET A 304 21.37 7.07 -0.21
N GLU A 305 21.32 7.69 0.99
CA GLU A 305 22.18 7.31 2.12
C GLU A 305 21.92 5.87 2.56
N HIS A 306 20.65 5.49 2.73
CA HIS A 306 20.27 4.11 3.07
C HIS A 306 20.72 3.13 1.99
N ALA A 307 20.53 3.44 0.71
CA ALA A 307 21.01 2.59 -0.38
C ALA A 307 22.55 2.40 -0.35
N LYS A 308 23.31 3.46 -0.04
CA LYS A 308 24.79 3.40 0.14
C LYS A 308 25.19 2.53 1.32
N ALA A 309 24.38 2.46 2.37
CA ALA A 309 24.66 1.66 3.55
C ALA A 309 24.38 0.15 3.32
N ARG A 310 23.55 -0.21 2.33
CA ARG A 310 23.20 -1.61 2.03
C ARG A 310 24.27 -2.29 1.16
N ASN A 311 25.05 -3.16 1.77
CA ASN A 311 26.13 -3.89 1.10
C ASN A 311 26.07 -5.42 1.32
N GLY A 312 25.14 -5.90 2.15
CA GLY A 312 24.87 -7.31 2.41
C GLY A 312 24.23 -8.03 1.23
N ARG A 313 23.87 -9.31 1.41
CA ARG A 313 23.20 -10.12 0.40
C ARG A 313 21.83 -9.50 0.03
N PHE A 314 21.01 -9.19 1.03
CA PHE A 314 19.72 -8.58 0.87
C PHE A 314 19.82 -7.05 0.95
N GLY A 315 19.17 -6.36 0.05
CA GLY A 315 19.24 -4.91 -0.10
C GLY A 315 17.99 -4.20 0.40
N LEU A 316 17.15 -3.76 -0.55
CA LEU A 316 15.96 -2.94 -0.31
C LEU A 316 14.71 -3.57 -0.88
N TYR A 317 13.60 -3.32 -0.23
CA TYR A 317 12.26 -3.64 -0.67
C TYR A 317 11.39 -2.39 -0.71
N PHE A 318 10.69 -2.16 -1.82
CA PHE A 318 9.82 -1.01 -1.99
C PHE A 318 8.38 -1.42 -2.20
N GLU A 319 7.45 -0.61 -1.69
CA GLU A 319 6.04 -0.67 -2.08
C GLU A 319 5.62 0.65 -2.71
N THR A 320 4.80 0.55 -3.74
CA THR A 320 4.20 1.66 -4.48
C THR A 320 2.71 1.41 -4.65
N GLY A 321 2.02 2.24 -5.41
CA GLY A 321 0.63 2.06 -5.81
C GLY A 321 0.14 3.25 -6.61
N GLN A 322 -0.47 3.01 -7.76
CA GLN A 322 -1.04 4.07 -8.59
C GLN A 322 -2.02 4.93 -7.77
N GLY A 323 -1.98 6.23 -7.97
CA GLY A 323 -2.85 7.18 -7.29
C GLY A 323 -2.35 7.69 -5.94
N ALA A 324 -1.33 7.06 -5.32
CA ALA A 324 -0.84 7.46 -4.00
C ALA A 324 -0.37 8.91 -3.94
N ASP A 325 0.23 9.43 -5.00
CA ASP A 325 0.73 10.82 -5.04
C ASP A 325 -0.41 11.83 -4.99
N PHE A 326 -1.49 11.63 -5.77
CA PHE A 326 -2.60 12.58 -5.77
C PHE A 326 -3.44 12.46 -4.50
N THR A 327 -3.66 11.26 -3.98
CA THR A 327 -4.41 11.06 -2.73
C THR A 327 -3.68 11.64 -1.52
N ASN A 328 -2.36 11.78 -1.61
CA ASN A 328 -1.53 12.51 -0.64
C ASN A 328 -1.46 14.03 -0.89
N GLY A 329 -2.16 14.55 -1.89
CA GLY A 329 -2.18 15.98 -2.21
C GLY A 329 -1.05 16.48 -3.08
N HIS A 330 -0.30 15.59 -3.65
CA HIS A 330 0.90 15.90 -4.42
C HIS A 330 0.82 15.40 -5.86
N GLY A 331 -0.38 15.34 -6.43
CA GLY A 331 -0.61 14.99 -7.84
C GLY A 331 -0.12 16.03 -8.85
N HIS A 332 -0.02 17.31 -8.44
CA HIS A 332 0.49 18.42 -9.25
C HIS A 332 -0.14 18.55 -10.66
N GLY A 333 -1.39 18.11 -10.83
CA GLY A 333 -2.08 18.10 -12.13
C GLY A 333 -1.46 17.14 -13.14
N THR A 334 -0.78 16.10 -12.69
CA THR A 334 -0.14 15.06 -13.49
C THR A 334 -0.83 13.73 -13.27
N ASP A 335 -0.97 12.93 -14.32
CA ASP A 335 -1.66 11.65 -14.29
C ASP A 335 -0.92 10.57 -13.44
N MET A 336 -1.68 9.57 -13.02
CA MET A 336 -1.18 8.53 -12.11
C MET A 336 -0.10 7.64 -12.73
N VAL A 337 -0.16 7.38 -14.05
CA VAL A 337 0.82 6.51 -14.75
C VAL A 337 2.21 7.16 -14.77
N ILE A 338 2.29 8.47 -14.95
CA ILE A 338 3.57 9.21 -14.86
C ILE A 338 4.16 9.11 -13.45
N HIS A 339 3.36 9.36 -12.42
CA HIS A 339 3.84 9.27 -11.04
C HIS A 339 4.33 7.86 -10.71
N GLU A 340 3.59 6.82 -11.11
CA GLU A 340 3.97 5.43 -10.86
C GLU A 340 5.28 5.07 -11.59
N SER A 341 5.38 5.41 -12.87
CA SER A 341 6.61 5.21 -13.63
C SER A 341 7.84 5.88 -13.00
N ARG A 342 7.67 7.06 -12.40
CA ARG A 342 8.75 7.78 -11.68
C ARG A 342 9.18 7.06 -10.40
N LYS A 343 8.25 6.42 -9.67
CA LYS A 343 8.59 5.57 -8.52
C LYS A 343 9.51 4.42 -8.96
N TYR A 344 9.23 3.80 -10.11
CA TYR A 344 10.08 2.76 -10.67
C TYR A 344 11.44 3.29 -11.12
N GLY A 345 11.49 4.50 -11.68
CA GLY A 345 12.75 5.20 -11.95
C GLY A 345 13.57 5.46 -10.70
N PHE A 346 12.92 5.82 -9.60
CA PHE A 346 13.58 5.98 -8.30
C PHE A 346 14.12 4.65 -7.78
N ALA A 347 13.30 3.59 -7.77
CA ALA A 347 13.72 2.26 -7.36
C ALA A 347 14.90 1.76 -8.21
N ARG A 348 14.90 1.97 -9.54
CA ARG A 348 16.03 1.68 -10.43
C ARG A 348 17.31 2.41 -9.99
N THR A 349 17.20 3.69 -9.65
CA THR A 349 18.34 4.49 -9.22
C THR A 349 18.92 3.98 -7.89
N LEU A 350 18.04 3.68 -6.92
CA LEU A 350 18.44 3.09 -5.65
C LEU A 350 19.07 1.70 -5.83
N THR A 351 18.55 0.89 -6.75
CA THR A 351 19.12 -0.42 -7.10
C THR A 351 20.57 -0.27 -7.62
N LYS A 352 20.81 0.72 -8.49
CA LYS A 352 22.17 1.02 -8.99
C LYS A 352 23.12 1.45 -7.86
N GLU A 353 22.63 2.23 -6.88
CA GLU A 353 23.43 2.65 -5.74
C GLU A 353 23.76 1.48 -4.79
N VAL A 354 22.78 0.60 -4.48
CA VAL A 354 23.05 -0.64 -3.73
C VAL A 354 24.09 -1.50 -4.45
N ALA A 355 23.96 -1.66 -5.78
CA ALA A 355 24.95 -2.39 -6.58
C ALA A 355 26.34 -1.76 -6.50
N ALA A 356 26.43 -0.43 -6.55
CA ALA A 356 27.70 0.29 -6.40
C ALA A 356 28.30 0.11 -4.99
N SER A 357 27.46 0.16 -3.94
CA SER A 357 27.87 -0.09 -2.57
C SER A 357 28.45 -1.51 -2.42
N ARG A 358 27.74 -2.53 -2.91
CA ARG A 358 28.20 -3.92 -2.88
C ARG A 358 29.57 -4.09 -3.56
N ARG A 359 29.76 -3.51 -4.76
CA ARG A 359 31.06 -3.56 -5.46
C ARG A 359 32.18 -2.92 -4.66
N ARG A 360 31.93 -1.78 -3.98
CA ARG A 360 32.93 -1.14 -3.09
C ARG A 360 33.33 -2.05 -1.92
N HIS A 361 32.49 -2.98 -1.50
CA HIS A 361 32.74 -3.97 -0.45
C HIS A 361 33.16 -5.35 -1.01
N GLY A 362 33.56 -5.42 -2.28
CA GLY A 362 34.10 -6.65 -2.90
C GLY A 362 33.07 -7.70 -3.29
N GLN A 363 31.79 -7.36 -3.26
CA GLN A 363 30.69 -8.25 -3.69
C GLN A 363 30.51 -8.18 -5.21
N THR A 364 30.48 -9.33 -5.87
CA THR A 364 30.36 -9.42 -7.33
C THR A 364 28.92 -9.66 -7.82
N GLU A 365 28.08 -10.27 -6.98
CA GLU A 365 26.68 -10.50 -7.30
C GLU A 365 25.89 -9.19 -7.29
N GLY A 366 24.85 -9.12 -8.14
CA GLY A 366 23.91 -8.02 -8.18
C GLY A 366 23.17 -7.82 -6.85
N PRO A 367 22.54 -6.68 -6.64
CA PRO A 367 21.79 -6.41 -5.42
C PRO A 367 20.45 -7.15 -5.41
N TRP A 368 20.05 -7.68 -4.25
CA TRP A 368 18.68 -8.14 -4.02
C TRP A 368 17.81 -6.92 -3.69
N VAL A 369 17.25 -6.33 -4.71
CA VAL A 369 16.34 -5.18 -4.60
C VAL A 369 15.11 -5.46 -5.45
N HIS A 370 13.94 -5.31 -4.88
CA HIS A 370 12.69 -5.52 -5.60
C HIS A 370 11.59 -4.57 -5.15
N LEU A 371 10.53 -4.52 -5.93
CA LEU A 371 9.42 -3.62 -5.75
C LEU A 371 8.11 -4.40 -5.84
N ASN A 372 7.13 -4.01 -5.04
CA ASN A 372 5.75 -4.48 -5.10
C ASN A 372 4.83 -3.30 -5.40
N ASP A 373 4.04 -3.42 -6.46
CA ASP A 373 2.93 -2.51 -6.66
C ASP A 373 1.69 -3.01 -5.92
N VAL A 374 1.10 -2.15 -5.09
CA VAL A 374 -0.10 -2.41 -4.31
C VAL A 374 -1.28 -1.79 -5.06
N ALA A 375 -1.77 -2.49 -6.08
CA ALA A 375 -2.58 -1.94 -7.15
C ALA A 375 -3.90 -1.31 -6.69
N GLY A 376 -4.75 -2.01 -5.96
CA GLY A 376 -6.11 -1.56 -5.59
C GLY A 376 -6.29 -1.13 -4.15
N PHE A 377 -5.21 -0.85 -3.43
CA PHE A 377 -5.27 -0.64 -1.99
C PHE A 377 -5.78 0.74 -1.56
N ILE A 378 -5.69 1.76 -2.41
CA ILE A 378 -6.07 3.13 -2.06
C ILE A 378 -7.59 3.23 -1.97
N GLY A 379 -8.32 2.93 -3.01
CA GLY A 379 -9.78 2.91 -2.96
C GLY A 379 -10.46 3.37 -4.25
N PRO A 380 -11.78 3.54 -4.22
CA PRO A 380 -12.59 3.85 -5.40
C PRO A 380 -12.33 5.24 -5.98
N GLU A 381 -11.64 6.12 -5.27
CA GLU A 381 -11.18 7.41 -5.78
C GLU A 381 -10.02 7.28 -6.80
N VAL A 382 -9.35 6.12 -6.84
CA VAL A 382 -8.29 5.82 -7.81
C VAL A 382 -8.87 5.13 -9.03
N PHE A 383 -9.53 4.00 -8.81
CA PHE A 383 -10.32 3.25 -9.79
C PHE A 383 -11.30 2.30 -9.05
N ARG A 384 -12.31 1.79 -9.74
CA ARG A 384 -13.44 1.09 -9.11
C ARG A 384 -13.59 -0.34 -9.54
N THR A 385 -13.37 -0.66 -10.82
CA THR A 385 -13.77 -1.94 -11.41
C THR A 385 -12.61 -2.91 -11.53
N ARG A 386 -12.93 -4.18 -11.68
CA ARG A 386 -11.95 -5.25 -11.90
C ARG A 386 -11.18 -5.07 -13.23
N GLU A 387 -11.81 -4.51 -14.26
CA GLU A 387 -11.17 -4.22 -15.54
C GLU A 387 -10.10 -3.14 -15.39
N GLN A 388 -10.38 -2.11 -14.57
CA GLN A 388 -9.41 -1.07 -14.23
C GLN A 388 -8.26 -1.64 -13.37
N LEU A 389 -8.55 -2.55 -12.42
CA LEU A 389 -7.53 -3.25 -11.64
C LEU A 389 -6.60 -4.06 -12.54
N VAL A 390 -7.14 -4.84 -13.49
CA VAL A 390 -6.33 -5.58 -14.47
C VAL A 390 -5.47 -4.62 -15.30
N ARG A 391 -6.05 -3.51 -15.77
CA ARG A 391 -5.32 -2.51 -16.55
C ARG A 391 -4.16 -1.92 -15.75
N CYS A 392 -4.40 -1.52 -14.50
CA CYS A 392 -3.39 -1.00 -13.59
C CYS A 392 -2.23 -1.99 -13.43
N CYS A 393 -2.53 -3.23 -13.05
CA CYS A 393 -1.52 -4.27 -12.86
C CYS A 393 -0.68 -4.54 -14.12
N LEU A 394 -1.30 -4.56 -15.30
CA LEU A 394 -0.57 -4.79 -16.57
C LEU A 394 0.34 -3.61 -16.92
N GLU A 395 -0.09 -2.37 -16.71
CA GLU A 395 0.75 -1.18 -16.86
C GLU A 395 1.97 -1.24 -15.94
N ASP A 396 1.76 -1.60 -14.68
CA ASP A 396 2.80 -1.62 -13.66
C ASP A 396 3.81 -2.74 -13.88
N ILE A 397 3.36 -3.93 -14.30
CA ILE A 397 4.28 -5.01 -14.74
C ILE A 397 5.21 -4.52 -15.84
N VAL A 398 4.66 -3.91 -16.88
CA VAL A 398 5.45 -3.49 -18.05
C VAL A 398 6.37 -2.33 -17.67
N MET A 399 5.87 -1.34 -16.94
CA MET A 399 6.70 -0.22 -16.48
C MET A 399 7.85 -0.70 -15.60
N GLY A 400 7.58 -1.55 -14.61
CA GLY A 400 8.61 -2.11 -13.73
C GLY A 400 9.67 -2.91 -14.50
N LYS A 401 9.24 -3.77 -15.41
CA LYS A 401 10.14 -4.58 -16.24
C LYS A 401 11.02 -3.73 -17.18
N LEU A 402 10.46 -2.67 -17.77
CA LEU A 402 11.21 -1.74 -18.63
C LEU A 402 12.18 -0.85 -17.81
N HIS A 403 11.93 -0.63 -16.53
CA HIS A 403 12.92 -0.02 -15.63
C HIS A 403 14.03 -0.99 -15.17
N GLY A 404 13.94 -2.26 -15.56
CA GLY A 404 14.93 -3.28 -15.17
C GLY A 404 14.73 -3.81 -13.75
N LEU A 405 13.54 -3.66 -13.20
CA LEU A 405 13.19 -4.12 -11.85
C LEU A 405 12.56 -5.53 -11.88
N MET A 406 12.84 -6.30 -10.85
CA MET A 406 12.01 -7.43 -10.49
C MET A 406 10.80 -6.87 -9.75
N ILE A 407 9.63 -6.94 -10.38
CA ILE A 407 8.38 -6.37 -9.88
C ILE A 407 7.40 -7.46 -9.50
N GLY A 408 6.84 -7.33 -8.31
CA GLY A 408 5.70 -8.09 -7.81
C GLY A 408 4.44 -7.24 -7.75
N LEU A 409 3.33 -7.90 -7.54
CA LEU A 409 2.02 -7.28 -7.42
C LEU A 409 1.31 -7.69 -6.14
N ASP A 410 0.58 -6.75 -5.60
CA ASP A 410 -0.57 -7.01 -4.75
C ASP A 410 -1.83 -6.77 -5.57
N ILE A 411 -2.37 -7.82 -6.19
CA ILE A 411 -3.66 -7.77 -6.90
C ILE A 411 -4.73 -7.66 -5.83
N CYS A 412 -5.09 -6.45 -5.47
CA CYS A 412 -5.88 -6.20 -4.30
C CYS A 412 -7.01 -5.20 -4.53
N SER A 413 -7.98 -5.23 -3.65
CA SER A 413 -9.07 -4.25 -3.62
C SER A 413 -9.49 -3.92 -2.19
N THR A 414 -10.14 -2.79 -2.05
CA THR A 414 -10.80 -2.42 -0.80
C THR A 414 -12.29 -2.73 -0.90
N LEU A 415 -12.95 -2.89 0.26
CA LEU A 415 -14.34 -3.33 0.32
C LEU A 415 -15.36 -2.35 -0.28
N HIS A 416 -14.97 -1.11 -0.50
CA HIS A 416 -15.80 -0.08 -1.13
C HIS A 416 -15.57 0.06 -2.65
N MET A 417 -14.65 -0.73 -3.23
CA MET A 417 -14.52 -0.89 -4.68
C MET A 417 -15.52 -1.92 -5.22
N ASP A 418 -15.78 -1.87 -6.53
CA ASP A 418 -16.63 -2.82 -7.24
C ASP A 418 -15.83 -4.06 -7.69
N VAL A 419 -15.03 -4.60 -6.78
CA VAL A 419 -14.20 -5.80 -6.96
C VAL A 419 -14.51 -6.77 -5.81
N SER A 420 -15.15 -7.87 -6.13
CA SER A 420 -15.53 -8.91 -5.15
C SER A 420 -14.42 -9.93 -4.91
N LEU A 421 -14.62 -10.82 -3.93
CA LEU A 421 -13.75 -11.98 -3.71
C LEU A 421 -13.63 -12.89 -4.96
N ASP A 422 -14.71 -13.03 -5.72
CA ASP A 422 -14.71 -13.84 -6.94
C ASP A 422 -14.00 -13.12 -8.09
N ASP A 423 -14.12 -11.78 -8.17
CA ASP A 423 -13.44 -10.98 -9.18
C ASP A 423 -11.92 -11.07 -9.07
N LEU A 424 -11.36 -11.27 -7.87
CA LEU A 424 -9.92 -11.43 -7.71
C LEU A 424 -9.37 -12.63 -8.50
N ARG A 425 -10.09 -13.77 -8.53
CA ARG A 425 -9.70 -14.92 -9.33
C ARG A 425 -9.68 -14.58 -10.82
N TRP A 426 -10.72 -13.92 -11.28
CA TRP A 426 -10.78 -13.46 -12.66
C TRP A 426 -9.63 -12.49 -12.98
N CYS A 427 -9.31 -11.53 -12.09
CA CYS A 427 -8.16 -10.62 -12.28
C CYS A 427 -6.85 -11.38 -12.39
N ILE A 428 -6.61 -12.35 -11.51
CA ILE A 428 -5.42 -13.22 -11.55
C ILE A 428 -5.30 -13.87 -12.94
N ASP A 429 -6.38 -14.50 -13.44
CA ASP A 429 -6.36 -15.20 -14.73
C ASP A 429 -6.07 -14.24 -15.91
N GLN A 430 -6.48 -12.96 -15.83
CA GLN A 430 -6.16 -11.94 -16.83
C GLN A 430 -4.72 -11.43 -16.77
N ILE A 431 -4.14 -11.36 -15.56
CA ILE A 431 -2.83 -10.74 -15.32
C ILE A 431 -1.69 -11.75 -15.48
N MET A 432 -1.89 -13.00 -15.03
CA MET A 432 -0.82 -14.01 -14.99
C MET A 432 -0.13 -14.28 -16.33
N PRO A 433 -0.77 -14.19 -17.50
CA PRO A 433 -0.06 -14.32 -18.78
C PRO A 433 1.10 -13.32 -18.97
N ALA A 434 1.08 -12.15 -18.30
CA ALA A 434 2.18 -11.19 -18.31
C ALA A 434 3.37 -11.58 -17.40
N ASN A 435 3.22 -12.66 -16.61
CA ASN A 435 4.22 -13.24 -15.71
C ASN A 435 4.94 -12.19 -14.83
N PRO A 436 4.28 -11.55 -13.87
CA PRO A 436 4.96 -10.75 -12.85
C PRO A 436 5.94 -11.61 -12.06
N GLY A 437 6.86 -10.97 -11.32
CA GLY A 437 7.89 -11.69 -10.57
C GLY A 437 7.34 -12.46 -9.37
N TYR A 438 6.33 -11.91 -8.70
CA TYR A 438 5.66 -12.53 -7.56
C TYR A 438 4.31 -11.87 -7.26
N LEU A 439 3.51 -12.54 -6.43
CA LEU A 439 2.30 -11.98 -5.85
C LEU A 439 2.37 -11.96 -4.32
N MET A 440 1.49 -11.16 -3.70
CA MET A 440 1.17 -11.26 -2.29
C MET A 440 0.60 -12.65 -1.96
N ALA A 441 0.78 -13.11 -0.73
CA ALA A 441 0.28 -14.39 -0.28
C ALA A 441 -0.18 -14.35 1.19
N LEU A 442 -1.47 -14.61 1.41
CA LEU A 442 -2.10 -14.68 2.72
C LEU A 442 -2.78 -16.03 2.93
N PRO A 443 -3.12 -16.40 4.18
CA PRO A 443 -3.88 -17.62 4.45
C PRO A 443 -5.23 -17.67 3.73
N THR A 444 -5.86 -16.50 3.59
CA THR A 444 -7.14 -16.31 2.88
C THR A 444 -7.05 -15.06 2.00
N ARG A 445 -8.11 -14.73 1.29
CA ARG A 445 -8.16 -13.50 0.47
C ARG A 445 -8.41 -12.23 1.28
N ILE A 446 -8.52 -12.31 2.59
CA ILE A 446 -8.73 -11.16 3.47
C ILE A 446 -7.54 -11.01 4.41
N ASP A 447 -6.98 -9.79 4.46
CA ASP A 447 -5.95 -9.47 5.45
C ASP A 447 -6.57 -9.28 6.84
N PRO A 448 -6.12 -10.04 7.88
CA PRO A 448 -6.75 -10.00 9.20
C PRO A 448 -6.50 -8.71 9.99
N MET A 449 -5.62 -7.85 9.50
CA MET A 449 -5.24 -6.61 10.16
C MET A 449 -5.64 -5.37 9.36
N LEU A 450 -5.42 -5.39 8.04
CA LEU A 450 -5.60 -4.23 7.17
C LEU A 450 -7.00 -4.19 6.53
N GLY A 451 -7.77 -5.28 6.59
CA GLY A 451 -9.15 -5.35 6.12
C GLY A 451 -9.29 -5.05 4.62
N TYR A 452 -8.41 -5.61 3.78
CA TYR A 452 -8.49 -5.50 2.33
C TYR A 452 -8.41 -6.87 1.68
N LEU A 453 -8.81 -6.97 0.44
CA LEU A 453 -8.82 -8.20 -0.33
C LEU A 453 -7.56 -8.32 -1.17
N THR A 454 -6.93 -9.50 -1.16
CA THR A 454 -5.75 -9.81 -1.99
C THR A 454 -5.62 -11.30 -2.26
N THR A 455 -4.52 -11.74 -2.86
CA THR A 455 -4.25 -13.12 -3.23
C THR A 455 -3.92 -14.01 -2.02
N SER A 456 -4.47 -15.23 -2.03
CA SER A 456 -4.30 -16.25 -0.99
C SER A 456 -3.29 -17.32 -1.38
N TYR A 457 -2.91 -18.20 -0.42
CA TYR A 457 -2.11 -19.40 -0.72
C TYR A 457 -2.78 -20.29 -1.77
N GLN A 458 -4.11 -20.40 -1.73
CA GLN A 458 -4.89 -21.17 -2.70
C GLN A 458 -4.82 -20.56 -4.11
N ASP A 459 -4.67 -19.24 -4.22
CA ASP A 459 -4.47 -18.58 -5.52
C ASP A 459 -3.09 -18.92 -6.12
N HIS A 460 -2.04 -19.03 -5.29
CA HIS A 460 -0.73 -19.50 -5.74
C HIS A 460 -0.78 -20.97 -6.21
N VAL A 461 -1.56 -21.82 -5.52
CA VAL A 461 -1.80 -23.20 -5.97
C VAL A 461 -2.51 -23.21 -7.32
N HIS A 462 -3.56 -22.41 -7.49
CA HIS A 462 -4.27 -22.26 -8.76
C HIS A 462 -3.34 -21.82 -9.91
N ILE A 463 -2.49 -20.82 -9.64
CA ILE A 463 -1.54 -20.33 -10.65
C ILE A 463 -0.58 -21.44 -11.09
N ARG A 464 -0.09 -22.26 -10.16
CA ARG A 464 0.74 -23.43 -10.50
C ARG A 464 -0.01 -24.45 -11.35
N GLU A 465 -1.26 -24.75 -11.01
CA GLU A 465 -2.11 -25.71 -11.73
C GLU A 465 -2.49 -25.19 -13.12
N GLN A 466 -2.86 -23.92 -13.23
CA GLN A 466 -3.39 -23.32 -14.46
C GLN A 466 -2.30 -22.89 -15.45
N PHE A 467 -1.21 -22.30 -14.96
CA PHE A 467 -0.17 -21.71 -15.81
C PHE A 467 1.14 -22.48 -15.79
N GLY A 468 1.29 -23.47 -14.91
CA GLY A 468 2.50 -24.29 -14.78
C GLY A 468 3.69 -23.53 -14.17
N PHE A 469 3.45 -22.39 -13.52
CA PHE A 469 4.51 -21.60 -12.89
C PHE A 469 5.04 -22.28 -11.62
N LYS A 470 6.31 -22.05 -11.31
CA LYS A 470 7.00 -22.62 -10.14
C LYS A 470 7.46 -21.52 -9.19
N VAL A 471 7.67 -21.87 -7.93
CA VAL A 471 8.50 -21.10 -7.01
C VAL A 471 10.00 -21.28 -7.36
N ASP A 472 10.90 -20.44 -6.79
CA ASP A 472 12.36 -20.62 -6.95
C ASP A 472 12.79 -22.06 -6.71
N ASP A 473 13.73 -22.58 -7.52
CA ASP A 473 14.12 -23.99 -7.49
C ASP A 473 14.67 -24.44 -6.12
N ARG A 474 15.34 -23.55 -5.36
CA ARG A 474 15.83 -23.87 -4.01
C ARG A 474 14.69 -24.06 -3.02
N MET A 475 13.65 -23.20 -3.11
CA MET A 475 12.45 -23.34 -2.29
C MET A 475 11.59 -24.50 -2.73
N TRP A 476 11.54 -24.83 -4.03
CA TRP A 476 10.91 -26.04 -4.53
C TRP A 476 11.55 -27.29 -3.94
N HIS A 477 12.89 -27.33 -3.89
CA HIS A 477 13.63 -28.39 -3.24
C HIS A 477 13.33 -28.48 -1.74
N PHE A 478 13.36 -27.33 -1.04
CA PHE A 478 13.00 -27.26 0.37
C PHE A 478 11.58 -27.81 0.66
N PHE A 479 10.58 -27.43 -0.11
CA PHE A 479 9.22 -27.92 0.07
C PHE A 479 9.09 -29.42 -0.24
N SER A 480 9.90 -29.94 -1.15
CA SER A 480 9.98 -31.38 -1.43
C SER A 480 10.67 -32.15 -0.30
N GLU A 481 11.77 -31.65 0.24
CA GLU A 481 12.43 -32.22 1.42
C GLU A 481 11.55 -32.15 2.66
N LEU A 482 10.77 -31.08 2.82
CA LEU A 482 9.79 -30.94 3.90
C LEU A 482 8.62 -31.92 3.75
N GLY A 483 8.50 -32.54 2.59
CA GLY A 483 7.47 -33.53 2.27
C GLY A 483 6.10 -32.91 2.00
N ILE A 484 6.03 -31.64 1.62
CA ILE A 484 4.78 -30.94 1.25
C ILE A 484 4.39 -31.26 -0.19
N ILE A 485 5.36 -31.26 -1.09
CA ILE A 485 5.21 -31.65 -2.50
C ILE A 485 6.19 -32.76 -2.83
N ASP A 486 5.92 -33.54 -3.86
CA ASP A 486 6.90 -34.48 -4.41
C ASP A 486 7.90 -33.78 -5.34
N THR A 487 8.85 -34.52 -5.88
CA THR A 487 9.88 -33.99 -6.80
C THR A 487 9.30 -33.42 -8.10
N LEU A 488 8.08 -33.79 -8.46
CA LEU A 488 7.34 -33.27 -9.62
C LEU A 488 6.41 -32.10 -9.24
N GLY A 489 6.40 -31.71 -7.96
CA GLY A 489 5.56 -30.63 -7.44
C GLY A 489 4.12 -31.01 -7.12
N LYS A 490 3.81 -32.30 -7.13
CA LYS A 490 2.46 -32.75 -6.76
C LYS A 490 2.30 -32.73 -5.24
N PRO A 491 1.14 -32.25 -4.73
CA PRO A 491 0.82 -32.29 -3.31
C PRO A 491 0.93 -33.70 -2.72
N THR A 492 1.54 -33.78 -1.55
CA THR A 492 1.61 -35.01 -0.75
C THR A 492 0.46 -35.07 0.26
N LYS A 493 0.46 -36.10 1.11
CA LYS A 493 -0.49 -36.20 2.23
C LYS A 493 -0.30 -35.11 3.33
N HIS A 494 0.80 -34.38 3.29
CA HIS A 494 1.12 -33.30 4.26
C HIS A 494 0.78 -31.92 3.71
N PHE A 495 0.34 -31.84 2.46
CA PHE A 495 -0.04 -30.57 1.84
C PHE A 495 -1.25 -29.95 2.56
N GLY A 496 -1.17 -28.65 2.86
CA GLY A 496 -2.19 -27.93 3.62
C GLY A 496 -2.23 -28.24 5.11
N HIS A 497 -1.18 -28.85 5.68
CA HIS A 497 -1.11 -29.20 7.10
C HIS A 497 -0.01 -28.44 7.83
N PRO A 498 -0.27 -27.21 8.35
CA PRO A 498 0.71 -26.41 9.08
C PRO A 498 1.25 -27.11 10.33
N GLY A 499 0.46 -27.98 10.98
CA GLY A 499 0.91 -28.84 12.09
C GLY A 499 2.05 -29.78 11.70
N TRP A 500 2.09 -30.27 10.46
CA TRP A 500 3.24 -31.03 9.96
C TRP A 500 4.49 -30.17 9.83
N VAL A 501 4.37 -28.96 9.33
CA VAL A 501 5.49 -28.01 9.25
C VAL A 501 6.03 -27.70 10.64
N TYR A 502 5.15 -27.48 11.62
CA TYR A 502 5.53 -27.31 13.03
C TYR A 502 6.25 -28.52 13.60
N LEU A 503 5.77 -29.74 13.31
CA LEU A 503 6.47 -30.96 13.72
C LEU A 503 7.90 -31.00 13.17
N GLN A 504 8.10 -30.68 11.90
CA GLN A 504 9.43 -30.62 11.29
C GLN A 504 10.31 -29.52 11.90
N TYR A 505 9.73 -28.37 12.23
CA TYR A 505 10.40 -27.29 12.95
C TYR A 505 10.87 -27.76 14.34
N CYS A 506 10.03 -28.42 15.11
CA CYS A 506 10.38 -29.00 16.42
C CYS A 506 11.48 -30.05 16.29
N ARG A 507 11.41 -30.94 15.29
CA ARG A 507 12.45 -31.96 15.03
C ARG A 507 13.81 -31.34 14.73
N ARG A 508 13.85 -30.26 13.95
CA ARG A 508 15.11 -29.53 13.67
C ARG A 508 15.64 -28.83 14.92
N LYS A 509 14.79 -28.44 15.85
CA LYS A 509 15.18 -27.96 17.20
C LYS A 509 15.49 -29.08 18.18
N LYS A 510 15.57 -30.34 17.72
CA LYS A 510 15.90 -31.55 18.52
C LYS A 510 14.87 -31.87 19.60
N ASP A 511 13.63 -31.47 19.42
CA ASP A 511 12.50 -31.90 20.29
C ASP A 511 12.28 -33.41 20.13
N ALA A 512 12.42 -34.15 21.20
CA ALA A 512 12.34 -35.60 21.20
C ALA A 512 10.96 -36.15 21.65
N ARG A 513 9.98 -35.28 21.90
CA ARG A 513 8.62 -35.70 22.26
C ARG A 513 8.00 -36.56 21.16
N PRO A 514 7.04 -37.44 21.46
CA PRO A 514 6.29 -38.15 20.43
C PRO A 514 5.62 -37.26 19.41
N ASP A 515 5.54 -37.66 18.13
CA ASP A 515 4.90 -36.88 17.08
C ASP A 515 3.45 -36.50 17.44
N SER A 516 2.70 -37.43 18.06
CA SER A 516 1.31 -37.16 18.48
C SER A 516 1.21 -36.03 19.51
N GLU A 517 2.18 -35.91 20.42
CA GLU A 517 2.18 -34.81 21.39
C GLU A 517 2.43 -33.48 20.76
N ILE A 518 3.42 -33.39 19.84
CA ILE A 518 3.73 -32.14 19.10
C ILE A 518 2.56 -31.77 18.19
N LEU A 519 1.91 -32.73 17.53
CA LEU A 519 0.76 -32.45 16.66
C LEU A 519 -0.48 -32.00 17.46
N ASN A 520 -0.69 -32.52 18.67
CA ASN A 520 -1.74 -32.05 19.58
C ASN A 520 -1.45 -30.59 20.00
N GLU A 521 -0.20 -30.30 20.40
CA GLU A 521 0.20 -28.94 20.70
C GLU A 521 -0.02 -28.02 19.49
N ALA A 522 0.30 -28.47 18.27
CA ALA A 522 0.06 -27.70 17.04
C ALA A 522 -1.42 -27.35 16.88
N SER A 523 -2.33 -28.29 17.11
CA SER A 523 -3.78 -28.07 17.05
C SER A 523 -4.25 -27.03 18.08
N ASP A 524 -3.74 -27.12 19.33
CA ASP A 524 -4.05 -26.14 20.36
C ASP A 524 -3.57 -24.74 19.98
N ARG A 525 -2.32 -24.62 19.48
CA ARG A 525 -1.75 -23.35 19.02
C ARG A 525 -2.52 -22.75 17.84
N ILE A 526 -2.91 -23.54 16.86
CA ILE A 526 -3.76 -23.08 15.73
C ILE A 526 -5.09 -22.54 16.27
N SER A 527 -5.68 -23.21 17.25
CA SER A 527 -6.93 -22.77 17.88
C SER A 527 -6.75 -21.45 18.63
N GLU A 528 -5.63 -21.26 19.33
CA GLU A 528 -5.27 -20.00 20.00
C GLU A 528 -5.10 -18.86 18.98
N VAL A 529 -4.40 -19.09 17.86
CA VAL A 529 -4.21 -18.09 16.77
C VAL A 529 -5.56 -17.69 16.19
N ARG A 530 -6.42 -18.67 15.89
CA ARG A 530 -7.78 -18.42 15.39
C ARG A 530 -8.64 -17.66 16.40
N SER A 531 -8.48 -17.92 17.69
CA SER A 531 -9.23 -17.21 18.75
C SER A 531 -8.87 -15.72 18.83
N ARG A 532 -7.68 -15.32 18.36
CA ARG A 532 -7.26 -13.93 18.19
C ARG A 532 -7.69 -13.30 16.86
N GLY A 533 -8.51 -14.01 16.06
CA GLY A 533 -9.05 -13.53 14.78
C GLY A 533 -8.06 -13.57 13.62
N VAL A 534 -6.98 -14.35 13.73
CA VAL A 534 -6.02 -14.56 12.65
C VAL A 534 -6.32 -15.86 11.92
N PHE A 535 -6.39 -15.79 10.59
CA PHE A 535 -6.74 -16.94 9.77
C PHE A 535 -5.55 -17.87 9.57
N ILE A 536 -5.81 -19.16 9.66
CA ILE A 536 -4.93 -20.26 9.27
C ILE A 536 -5.72 -21.12 8.30
N ALA A 537 -5.18 -21.32 7.11
CA ALA A 537 -5.88 -21.99 6.00
C ALA A 537 -5.83 -23.53 6.05
N GLU A 538 -5.52 -24.10 7.21
CA GLU A 538 -5.34 -25.53 7.44
C GLU A 538 -6.31 -26.41 6.66
N GLY A 539 -5.75 -27.30 5.81
CA GLY A 539 -6.50 -28.18 4.91
C GLY A 539 -6.94 -27.50 3.62
N PHE A 540 -7.71 -28.18 2.82
CA PHE A 540 -8.25 -27.71 1.55
C PHE A 540 -9.65 -28.30 1.30
N GLY A 541 -10.39 -27.72 0.36
CA GLY A 541 -11.74 -28.18 -0.01
C GLY A 541 -11.72 -29.29 -1.05
N GLU A 542 -12.52 -29.15 -2.12
CA GLU A 542 -12.63 -30.14 -3.21
C GLU A 542 -11.35 -30.22 -4.07
N SER A 543 -10.56 -29.16 -4.13
CA SER A 543 -9.27 -29.08 -4.81
C SER A 543 -8.22 -28.49 -3.89
N TYR A 544 -6.95 -28.68 -4.22
CA TYR A 544 -5.83 -28.08 -3.49
C TYR A 544 -5.83 -26.53 -3.55
N SER A 545 -6.46 -25.96 -4.55
CA SER A 545 -6.63 -24.51 -4.76
C SER A 545 -7.93 -23.95 -4.19
N SER A 546 -8.63 -24.70 -3.32
CA SER A 546 -9.85 -24.26 -2.63
C SER A 546 -9.69 -24.29 -1.12
N LEU A 547 -10.30 -23.31 -0.44
CA LEU A 547 -10.36 -23.31 1.03
C LEU A 547 -11.26 -24.43 1.56
N GLN A 548 -11.01 -24.88 2.78
CA GLN A 548 -11.94 -25.68 3.55
C GLN A 548 -13.32 -25.02 3.59
N PRO A 549 -14.42 -25.74 3.37
CA PRO A 549 -15.76 -25.14 3.28
C PRO A 549 -16.15 -24.31 4.51
N SER A 550 -15.77 -24.73 5.71
CA SER A 550 -16.05 -23.98 6.94
C SER A 550 -15.32 -22.64 6.97
N LEU A 551 -14.06 -22.59 6.56
CA LEU A 551 -13.28 -21.37 6.50
C LEU A 551 -13.75 -20.47 5.33
N ALA A 552 -14.06 -21.06 4.17
CA ALA A 552 -14.60 -20.31 3.03
C ALA A 552 -15.90 -19.61 3.39
N ASN A 553 -16.83 -20.30 4.07
CA ASN A 553 -18.08 -19.69 4.56
C ASN A 553 -17.82 -18.58 5.58
N HIS A 554 -16.84 -18.76 6.47
CA HIS A 554 -16.49 -17.74 7.45
C HIS A 554 -15.93 -16.48 6.77
N ILE A 555 -15.03 -16.63 5.81
CA ILE A 555 -14.46 -15.52 5.02
C ILE A 555 -15.54 -14.81 4.23
N GLN A 556 -16.46 -15.56 3.61
CA GLN A 556 -17.60 -14.96 2.92
C GLN A 556 -18.48 -14.13 3.86
N HIS A 557 -18.70 -14.62 5.07
CA HIS A 557 -19.48 -13.91 6.10
C HIS A 557 -18.81 -12.59 6.53
N ILE A 558 -17.48 -12.63 6.76
CA ILE A 558 -16.69 -11.41 7.07
C ILE A 558 -16.79 -10.41 5.91
N TYR A 559 -16.67 -10.89 4.66
CA TYR A 559 -16.78 -10.03 3.49
C TYR A 559 -18.16 -9.37 3.38
N GLU A 560 -19.23 -10.15 3.56
CA GLU A 560 -20.62 -9.63 3.51
C GLU A 560 -20.88 -8.63 4.63
N ASP A 561 -20.45 -8.93 5.85
CA ASP A 561 -20.55 -8.00 6.97
C ASP A 561 -19.81 -6.69 6.69
N ALA A 562 -18.62 -6.77 6.19
CA ALA A 562 -17.82 -5.60 5.86
C ALA A 562 -18.43 -4.74 4.74
N LYS A 563 -19.03 -5.38 3.72
CA LYS A 563 -19.79 -4.69 2.66
C LYS A 563 -21.00 -3.93 3.20
N VAL A 564 -21.65 -4.45 4.23
CA VAL A 564 -22.75 -3.76 4.91
C VAL A 564 -22.24 -2.67 5.84
N SER A 565 -21.19 -2.96 6.60
CA SER A 565 -20.64 -2.08 7.64
C SER A 565 -20.15 -0.75 7.08
N ILE A 566 -19.56 -0.77 5.88
CA ILE A 566 -19.03 0.46 5.26
C ILE A 566 -20.10 1.50 4.96
N TRP A 567 -21.35 1.07 4.76
CA TRP A 567 -22.51 1.94 4.47
C TRP A 567 -23.27 2.39 5.73
N LYS A 568 -22.91 1.88 6.92
CA LYS A 568 -23.56 2.26 8.18
C LYS A 568 -23.13 3.66 8.60
N GLU A 569 -24.07 4.37 9.20
CA GLU A 569 -23.90 5.70 9.79
C GLU A 569 -24.22 5.66 11.29
N LEU A 570 -23.76 6.64 12.05
CA LEU A 570 -24.08 6.79 13.48
C LEU A 570 -25.55 7.18 13.63
N ASP A 571 -26.30 6.41 14.43
CA ASP A 571 -27.68 6.78 14.76
C ASP A 571 -27.75 7.78 15.93
N GLU A 572 -28.91 8.45 16.07
CA GLU A 572 -29.12 9.45 17.13
C GLU A 572 -29.17 8.80 18.52
N GLN A 573 -29.68 7.57 18.61
CA GLN A 573 -29.79 6.86 19.89
C GLN A 573 -28.41 6.54 20.43
N PHE A 574 -27.51 6.10 19.57
CA PHE A 574 -26.13 5.83 19.98
C PHE A 574 -25.43 7.13 20.43
N VAL A 575 -25.50 8.22 19.66
CA VAL A 575 -24.86 9.49 20.04
C VAL A 575 -25.34 9.97 21.40
N ALA A 576 -26.62 9.74 21.73
CA ALA A 576 -27.18 10.08 23.06
C ALA A 576 -26.59 9.24 24.21
N THR A 577 -25.96 8.10 23.94
CA THR A 577 -25.27 7.30 24.98
C THR A 577 -23.88 7.83 25.34
N VAL A 578 -23.28 8.65 24.45
CA VAL A 578 -21.95 9.22 24.69
C VAL A 578 -22.09 10.40 25.67
N PRO A 579 -21.44 10.36 26.84
CA PRO A 579 -21.59 11.41 27.86
C PRO A 579 -21.13 12.78 27.33
N ASP A 580 -21.94 13.81 27.59
CA ASP A 580 -21.66 15.20 27.21
C ASP A 580 -21.28 15.37 25.74
N ALA A 581 -21.95 14.63 24.83
CA ALA A 581 -21.64 14.66 23.41
C ALA A 581 -22.13 15.94 22.72
N VAL A 582 -21.28 16.51 21.87
CA VAL A 582 -21.66 17.53 20.89
C VAL A 582 -21.57 16.91 19.50
N ARG A 583 -22.70 16.75 18.82
CA ARG A 583 -22.77 16.19 17.48
C ARG A 583 -22.38 17.21 16.42
N LEU A 584 -21.45 16.82 15.56
CA LEU A 584 -20.91 17.57 14.43
C LEU A 584 -21.13 16.80 13.14
N ARG A 585 -21.10 17.48 12.01
CA ARG A 585 -21.16 16.89 10.65
C ARG A 585 -20.07 17.49 9.78
N THR A 586 -19.55 16.70 8.89
CA THR A 586 -18.64 17.18 7.83
C THR A 586 -19.43 17.79 6.66
N GLN A 587 -18.72 18.16 5.60
CA GLN A 587 -19.32 18.66 4.35
C GLN A 587 -19.90 17.55 3.47
N SER A 588 -19.69 16.28 3.84
CA SER A 588 -20.26 15.14 3.12
C SER A 588 -21.79 15.24 3.07
N LEU A 589 -22.36 15.14 1.87
CA LEU A 589 -23.80 15.23 1.65
C LEU A 589 -24.55 14.01 2.18
N ASN A 590 -23.92 12.83 2.07
CA ASN A 590 -24.41 11.53 2.51
C ASN A 590 -23.25 10.54 2.58
N ARG A 591 -23.54 9.28 2.94
CA ARG A 591 -22.52 8.23 3.08
C ARG A 591 -21.80 7.91 1.76
N GLU A 592 -22.49 7.96 0.63
CA GLU A 592 -21.91 7.73 -0.69
C GLU A 592 -20.91 8.83 -1.05
N ASP A 593 -21.25 10.10 -0.87
CA ASP A 593 -20.36 11.23 -1.05
C ASP A 593 -19.13 11.13 -0.17
N TYR A 594 -19.31 10.72 1.10
CA TYR A 594 -18.22 10.48 2.05
C TYR A 594 -17.24 9.39 1.58
N ILE A 595 -17.74 8.32 0.98
CA ILE A 595 -16.93 7.19 0.51
C ILE A 595 -16.22 7.54 -0.79
N LEU A 596 -16.91 8.13 -1.75
CA LEU A 596 -16.38 8.38 -3.09
C LEU A 596 -15.59 9.68 -3.20
N HIS A 597 -15.83 10.64 -2.32
CA HIS A 597 -15.17 11.94 -2.28
C HIS A 597 -14.58 12.22 -0.88
N PRO A 598 -13.48 11.57 -0.50
CA PRO A 598 -12.92 11.60 0.85
C PRO A 598 -12.71 13.00 1.44
N VAL A 599 -12.39 13.98 0.59
CA VAL A 599 -12.20 15.38 1.01
C VAL A 599 -13.45 15.97 1.66
N SER A 600 -14.65 15.55 1.26
CA SER A 600 -15.90 15.99 1.87
C SER A 600 -15.99 15.64 3.35
N GLY A 601 -15.37 14.52 3.75
CA GLY A 601 -15.29 14.05 5.14
C GLY A 601 -14.14 14.66 5.97
N GLU A 602 -13.33 15.56 5.41
CA GLU A 602 -12.20 16.20 6.10
C GLU A 602 -12.55 17.58 6.69
N HIS A 603 -13.55 18.23 6.13
CA HIS A 603 -13.95 19.57 6.51
C HIS A 603 -15.33 19.55 7.20
N LEU A 604 -15.45 20.32 8.27
CA LEU A 604 -16.74 20.49 8.95
C LEU A 604 -17.71 21.32 8.11
N SER A 605 -19.02 21.04 8.25
CA SER A 605 -20.08 21.95 7.81
C SER A 605 -19.97 23.27 8.57
N GLN A 606 -20.52 24.36 8.03
CA GLN A 606 -20.50 25.67 8.68
C GLN A 606 -21.17 25.62 10.07
N GLU A 607 -22.34 24.96 10.19
CA GLU A 607 -23.01 24.78 11.47
C GLU A 607 -22.13 24.09 12.52
N SER A 608 -21.39 23.06 12.10
CA SER A 608 -20.49 22.31 12.98
C SER A 608 -19.27 23.13 13.37
N SER A 609 -18.71 23.93 12.47
CA SER A 609 -17.65 24.88 12.77
C SER A 609 -18.09 25.92 13.82
N ASP A 610 -19.30 26.42 13.71
CA ASP A 610 -19.87 27.36 14.69
C ASP A 610 -20.07 26.69 16.08
N LYS A 611 -20.42 25.37 16.11
CA LYS A 611 -20.49 24.61 17.37
C LYS A 611 -19.10 24.45 18.00
N VAL A 612 -18.06 24.15 17.20
CA VAL A 612 -16.69 24.03 17.67
C VAL A 612 -16.19 25.39 18.22
N ALA A 613 -16.47 26.48 17.54
CA ALA A 613 -16.12 27.82 18.00
C ALA A 613 -16.74 28.15 19.37
N ARG A 614 -18.03 27.85 19.56
CA ARG A 614 -18.69 28.01 20.88
C ARG A 614 -18.08 27.08 21.93
N HIS A 615 -17.75 25.84 21.58
CA HIS A 615 -17.11 24.90 22.48
C HIS A 615 -15.71 25.38 22.93
N ARG A 616 -14.94 26.01 22.03
CA ARG A 616 -13.65 26.63 22.34
C ARG A 616 -13.77 27.66 23.50
N GLU A 617 -14.79 28.52 23.47
CA GLU A 617 -15.02 29.52 24.48
C GLU A 617 -15.34 28.91 25.86
N MET A 618 -16.06 27.76 25.86
CA MET A 618 -16.46 27.08 27.10
C MET A 618 -15.35 26.16 27.67
N SER A 619 -14.41 25.71 26.82
CA SER A 619 -13.40 24.70 27.16
C SER A 619 -11.99 25.28 27.35
N ASP A 620 -11.88 26.54 27.76
CA ASP A 620 -10.62 27.31 27.86
C ASP A 620 -9.55 26.67 28.77
N ARG A 621 -9.95 25.81 29.71
CA ARG A 621 -9.06 25.15 30.66
C ARG A 621 -8.57 23.76 30.26
N ALA A 622 -9.09 23.18 29.20
CA ALA A 622 -8.73 21.82 28.78
C ALA A 622 -7.47 21.83 27.92
N ASP A 623 -6.60 20.86 28.16
CA ASP A 623 -5.40 20.59 27.35
C ASP A 623 -5.64 19.48 26.35
N VAL A 624 -6.64 18.61 26.62
CA VAL A 624 -6.97 17.43 25.81
C VAL A 624 -8.43 17.47 25.36
N GLN A 625 -8.66 17.27 24.07
CA GLN A 625 -9.98 17.07 23.49
C GLN A 625 -10.10 15.67 22.90
N ILE A 626 -11.17 14.95 23.23
CA ILE A 626 -11.55 13.69 22.60
C ILE A 626 -12.56 13.97 21.48
N VAL A 627 -12.24 13.50 20.28
CA VAL A 627 -13.10 13.50 19.10
C VAL A 627 -13.41 12.05 18.76
N ILE A 628 -14.65 11.76 18.38
CA ILE A 628 -15.12 10.43 18.00
C ILE A 628 -15.72 10.55 16.60
N SER A 629 -15.40 9.65 15.68
CA SER A 629 -16.07 9.60 14.39
C SER A 629 -16.29 8.16 13.90
N ASP A 630 -17.29 7.99 13.05
CA ASP A 630 -17.62 6.72 12.42
C ASP A 630 -16.51 6.19 11.49
N GLY A 631 -15.73 7.09 10.89
CA GLY A 631 -14.73 6.66 9.93
C GLY A 631 -15.33 5.83 8.81
N LEU A 632 -14.67 4.76 8.42
CA LEU A 632 -15.17 3.81 7.43
C LEU A 632 -16.02 2.68 8.04
N ASN A 633 -16.17 2.63 9.36
CA ASN A 633 -16.93 1.59 10.04
C ASN A 633 -17.65 2.14 11.28
N ALA A 634 -18.89 2.54 11.10
CA ALA A 634 -19.73 3.00 12.21
C ALA A 634 -19.99 1.89 13.25
N LEU A 635 -19.99 0.60 12.84
CA LEU A 635 -20.17 -0.52 13.77
C LEU A 635 -19.02 -0.64 14.74
N ALA A 636 -17.78 -0.29 14.35
CA ALA A 636 -16.67 -0.23 15.27
C ALA A 636 -16.92 0.73 16.46
N VAL A 637 -17.70 1.78 16.21
CA VAL A 637 -18.08 2.77 17.22
C VAL A 637 -19.27 2.31 18.05
N THR A 638 -20.25 1.62 17.43
CA THR A 638 -21.54 1.30 18.03
C THR A 638 -21.65 -0.08 18.66
N ASP A 639 -20.79 -1.04 18.24
CA ASP A 639 -20.87 -2.41 18.71
C ASP A 639 -20.44 -2.58 20.16
N GLY A 640 -21.30 -3.23 20.94
CA GLY A 640 -21.06 -3.50 22.34
C GLY A 640 -20.73 -2.23 23.16
N ASP A 641 -19.90 -2.38 24.17
CA ASP A 641 -19.46 -1.26 25.04
C ASP A 641 -18.01 -0.82 24.72
N GLN A 642 -17.46 -1.20 23.55
CA GLN A 642 -16.03 -1.01 23.30
C GLN A 642 -15.61 0.47 23.23
N LEU A 643 -16.38 1.35 22.56
CA LEU A 643 -16.10 2.78 22.53
C LEU A 643 -16.22 3.40 23.91
N LEU A 644 -17.33 3.16 24.63
CA LEU A 644 -17.58 3.77 25.92
C LEU A 644 -16.56 3.31 26.97
N SER A 645 -16.17 2.03 26.93
CA SER A 645 -15.08 1.49 27.76
C SER A 645 -13.74 2.13 27.43
N LEU A 646 -13.41 2.28 26.15
CA LEU A 646 -12.19 2.95 25.69
C LEU A 646 -12.14 4.42 26.16
N VAL A 647 -13.20 5.18 25.93
CA VAL A 647 -13.26 6.60 26.30
C VAL A 647 -13.20 6.78 27.80
N ARG A 648 -13.92 5.94 28.56
CA ARG A 648 -13.85 5.95 30.04
C ARG A 648 -12.43 5.69 30.54
N ARG A 649 -11.77 4.66 30.00
CA ARG A 649 -10.39 4.32 30.38
C ARG A 649 -9.41 5.40 29.97
N LEU A 650 -9.50 5.96 28.77
CA LEU A 650 -8.68 7.10 28.34
C LEU A 650 -8.78 8.28 29.30
N ARG A 651 -10.00 8.67 29.69
CA ARG A 651 -10.22 9.77 30.62
C ARG A 651 -9.58 9.51 31.98
N MET A 652 -9.66 8.26 32.49
CA MET A 652 -9.04 7.85 33.75
C MET A 652 -7.50 7.93 33.69
N GLU A 653 -6.90 7.36 32.66
CA GLU A 653 -5.44 7.33 32.49
C GLU A 653 -4.84 8.73 32.25
N LEU A 654 -5.51 9.55 31.45
CA LEU A 654 -5.11 10.94 31.21
C LEU A 654 -5.19 11.78 32.49
N ALA A 655 -6.29 11.66 33.24
CA ALA A 655 -6.44 12.38 34.51
C ALA A 655 -5.40 11.94 35.56
N ALA A 656 -5.13 10.63 35.66
CA ALA A 656 -4.08 10.08 36.51
C ALA A 656 -2.67 10.56 36.11
N SER A 657 -2.50 10.96 34.86
CA SER A 657 -1.25 11.51 34.29
C SER A 657 -1.19 13.05 34.38
N GLY A 658 -2.20 13.70 34.99
CA GLY A 658 -2.24 15.15 35.19
C GLY A 658 -2.76 15.99 34.02
N TRP A 659 -3.31 15.32 32.95
CA TRP A 659 -3.91 16.02 31.81
C TRP A 659 -5.31 16.56 32.15
N ARG A 660 -5.61 17.76 31.69
CA ARG A 660 -6.95 18.37 31.84
C ARG A 660 -7.79 18.04 30.61
N VAL A 661 -8.55 16.97 30.71
CA VAL A 661 -9.40 16.48 29.61
C VAL A 661 -10.71 17.26 29.57
N SER A 662 -11.12 17.73 28.39
CA SER A 662 -12.45 18.33 28.18
C SER A 662 -13.54 17.33 28.61
N PRO A 663 -14.53 17.73 29.42
CA PRO A 663 -15.63 16.84 29.80
C PRO A 663 -16.48 16.43 28.57
N THR A 664 -16.57 17.30 27.58
CA THR A 664 -17.35 17.10 26.35
C THR A 664 -16.58 16.24 25.35
N SER A 665 -17.27 15.28 24.75
CA SER A 665 -16.80 14.54 23.57
C SER A 665 -17.41 15.16 22.29
N LEU A 666 -16.59 15.37 21.26
CA LEU A 666 -17.07 15.84 19.96
C LEU A 666 -17.32 14.62 19.05
N VAL A 667 -18.58 14.38 18.67
CA VAL A 667 -18.96 13.23 17.83
C VAL A 667 -19.22 13.71 16.41
N VAL A 668 -18.46 13.20 15.44
CA VAL A 668 -18.44 13.68 14.05
C VAL A 668 -19.05 12.62 13.14
N ASP A 669 -20.19 12.90 12.53
CA ASP A 669 -20.76 12.08 11.48
C ASP A 669 -19.94 12.24 10.18
N SER A 670 -19.63 11.13 9.51
CA SER A 670 -18.85 11.09 8.29
C SER A 670 -17.48 11.78 8.44
N GLY A 671 -16.81 11.54 9.57
CA GLY A 671 -15.52 12.15 9.89
C GLY A 671 -14.36 11.30 9.40
N ARG A 672 -13.46 11.88 8.58
CA ARG A 672 -12.15 11.35 8.27
C ARG A 672 -11.12 11.79 9.32
N VAL A 673 -9.96 11.16 9.35
CA VAL A 673 -8.89 11.48 10.32
C VAL A 673 -8.58 12.99 10.32
N ARG A 674 -8.53 13.64 9.16
CA ARG A 674 -8.24 15.07 9.05
C ARG A 674 -9.34 16.00 9.58
N ALA A 675 -10.59 15.54 9.66
CA ALA A 675 -11.60 16.31 10.38
C ALA A 675 -11.16 16.59 11.84
N GLY A 676 -10.48 15.61 12.47
CA GLY A 676 -9.86 15.82 13.78
C GLY A 676 -8.84 16.95 13.77
N TYR A 677 -7.95 17.00 12.77
CA TYR A 677 -6.96 18.10 12.68
C TYR A 677 -7.63 19.46 12.51
N ARG A 678 -8.65 19.55 11.64
CA ARG A 678 -9.42 20.81 11.46
C ARG A 678 -10.16 21.24 12.72
N ILE A 679 -10.65 20.29 13.50
CA ILE A 679 -11.24 20.56 14.82
C ILE A 679 -10.14 21.08 15.77
N GLY A 680 -8.98 20.46 15.80
CA GLY A 680 -7.86 20.89 16.64
C GLY A 680 -7.36 22.29 16.27
N GLU A 681 -7.25 22.61 14.97
CA GLU A 681 -6.91 23.96 14.48
C GLU A 681 -7.91 25.01 15.01
N GLN A 682 -9.21 24.71 14.95
CA GLN A 682 -10.25 25.61 15.45
C GLN A 682 -10.25 25.75 16.97
N LEU A 683 -10.00 24.67 17.73
CA LEU A 683 -10.02 24.67 19.19
C LEU A 683 -8.77 25.30 19.81
N PHE A 684 -7.59 24.98 19.26
CA PHE A 684 -6.32 25.25 19.90
C PHE A 684 -5.49 26.33 19.22
N GLY A 685 -5.78 26.63 17.94
CA GLY A 685 -5.02 27.60 17.17
C GLY A 685 -4.92 28.97 17.85
N GLY A 686 -3.67 29.46 17.98
CA GLY A 686 -3.33 30.75 18.60
C GLY A 686 -3.45 30.80 20.13
N ARG A 687 -3.74 29.67 20.80
CA ARG A 687 -3.71 29.60 22.29
C ARG A 687 -2.28 29.38 22.79
N ASN A 688 -1.98 29.93 23.97
CA ASN A 688 -0.70 29.68 24.62
C ASN A 688 -0.70 28.32 25.33
N GLY A 689 0.28 27.47 24.99
CA GLY A 689 0.48 26.16 25.61
C GLY A 689 0.44 25.02 24.59
N ARG A 690 0.60 23.83 25.12
CA ARG A 690 0.64 22.58 24.36
C ARG A 690 -0.70 21.85 24.49
N PHE A 691 -1.28 21.44 23.37
CA PHE A 691 -2.63 20.86 23.31
C PHE A 691 -2.61 19.52 22.57
N THR A 692 -3.48 18.62 23.04
CA THR A 692 -3.61 17.26 22.52
C THR A 692 -5.02 17.03 21.98
N LEU A 693 -5.10 16.49 20.78
CA LEU A 693 -6.34 15.96 20.22
C LEU A 693 -6.24 14.44 20.12
N LEU A 694 -7.22 13.74 20.68
CA LEU A 694 -7.40 12.30 20.58
C LEU A 694 -8.61 12.03 19.68
N HIS A 695 -8.35 11.59 18.45
CA HIS A 695 -9.41 11.23 17.52
C HIS A 695 -9.61 9.72 17.53
N VAL A 696 -10.68 9.26 18.15
CA VAL A 696 -11.13 7.87 18.14
C VAL A 696 -12.00 7.68 16.89
N ILE A 697 -11.64 6.74 16.03
CA ILE A 697 -12.28 6.58 14.73
C ILE A 697 -12.49 5.10 14.38
N GLY A 698 -13.63 4.78 13.75
CA GLY A 698 -13.87 3.47 13.16
C GLY A 698 -12.95 3.22 11.97
N GLU A 699 -12.21 2.12 12.02
CA GLU A 699 -11.27 1.73 10.98
C GLU A 699 -12.01 1.05 9.81
N ARG A 700 -11.28 0.80 8.71
CA ARG A 700 -11.81 0.07 7.55
C ARG A 700 -12.36 -1.29 7.98
N PRO A 701 -13.61 -1.66 7.61
CA PRO A 701 -14.12 -3.00 7.88
C PRO A 701 -13.41 -4.04 7.01
N GLY A 702 -13.49 -5.34 7.39
CA GLY A 702 -13.00 -6.47 6.60
C GLY A 702 -11.95 -7.32 7.27
N SER A 703 -11.43 -6.92 8.43
CA SER A 703 -10.50 -7.77 9.20
C SER A 703 -11.21 -8.89 10.00
N GLY A 704 -12.53 -8.92 10.00
CA GLY A 704 -13.32 -9.76 10.93
C GLY A 704 -13.48 -9.14 12.32
N HIS A 705 -12.89 -7.96 12.54
CA HIS A 705 -12.99 -7.19 13.77
C HIS A 705 -13.53 -5.78 13.43
N HIS A 706 -14.49 -5.30 14.18
CA HIS A 706 -14.92 -3.90 14.10
C HIS A 706 -13.96 -3.06 14.96
N THR A 707 -12.81 -2.67 14.38
CA THR A 707 -11.73 -2.04 15.12
C THR A 707 -11.82 -0.53 15.14
N LEU A 708 -11.47 0.06 16.31
CA LEU A 708 -11.21 1.47 16.52
C LEU A 708 -9.72 1.77 16.42
N SER A 709 -9.40 3.01 16.07
CA SER A 709 -8.05 3.58 16.25
C SER A 709 -8.12 4.89 17.00
N ILE A 710 -7.05 5.23 17.71
CA ILE A 710 -6.85 6.52 18.36
C ILE A 710 -5.73 7.24 17.63
N TYR A 711 -6.04 8.33 16.96
CA TYR A 711 -5.06 9.25 16.37
C TYR A 711 -4.75 10.34 17.39
N MET A 712 -3.51 10.37 17.86
CA MET A 712 -3.02 11.23 18.92
C MET A 712 -2.14 12.33 18.35
N THR A 713 -2.60 13.56 18.41
CA THR A 713 -1.86 14.71 17.88
C THR A 713 -1.55 15.68 19.01
N ILE A 714 -0.26 15.98 19.21
CA ILE A 714 0.21 16.96 20.19
C ILE A 714 0.95 18.06 19.46
N ALA A 715 0.57 19.32 19.71
CA ALA A 715 1.29 20.48 19.20
C ALA A 715 1.07 21.71 20.09
N ASP A 716 1.96 22.68 19.96
CA ASP A 716 1.76 24.00 20.55
C ASP A 716 0.65 24.75 19.82
N GLY A 717 -0.07 25.61 20.51
CA GLY A 717 -1.18 26.34 19.93
C GLY A 717 -0.79 27.26 18.78
N GLU A 718 0.47 27.67 18.69
CA GLU A 718 1.02 28.36 17.52
C GLU A 718 1.03 27.45 16.29
N VAL A 719 1.49 26.20 16.43
CA VAL A 719 1.51 25.19 15.36
C VAL A 719 0.09 24.81 14.95
N TRP A 720 -0.84 24.65 15.93
CA TRP A 720 -2.25 24.46 15.65
C TRP A 720 -2.88 25.64 14.89
N GLY A 721 -2.35 26.85 15.04
CA GLY A 721 -2.84 28.06 14.37
C GLY A 721 -2.34 28.23 12.94
N GLU A 722 -1.34 27.47 12.51
CA GLU A 722 -0.85 27.47 11.14
C GLU A 722 -1.68 26.51 10.29
N ALA A 723 -2.39 27.02 9.30
CA ALA A 723 -3.25 26.20 8.43
C ALA A 723 -2.46 25.07 7.76
N ASN A 724 -2.99 23.83 7.85
CA ASN A 724 -2.39 22.62 7.30
C ASN A 724 -1.00 22.24 7.85
N LYS A 725 -0.57 22.82 8.95
CA LYS A 725 0.69 22.46 9.60
C LYS A 725 0.56 21.15 10.37
N VAL A 726 -0.60 20.94 10.97
CA VAL A 726 -0.92 19.73 11.72
C VAL A 726 -1.45 18.69 10.76
N ASP A 727 -0.73 17.60 10.64
CA ASP A 727 -1.09 16.44 9.81
C ASP A 727 -0.50 15.16 10.43
N HIS A 728 -0.56 14.07 9.70
CA HIS A 728 -0.05 12.75 10.10
C HIS A 728 1.43 12.75 10.51
N ASN A 729 2.23 13.68 10.02
CA ASN A 729 3.66 13.83 10.36
C ASN A 729 3.93 13.97 11.85
N ILE A 730 3.01 14.58 12.61
CA ILE A 730 3.13 14.79 14.05
C ILE A 730 2.10 13.99 14.87
N THR A 731 1.41 13.04 14.22
CA THR A 731 0.37 12.22 14.84
C THR A 731 0.89 10.81 15.14
N LYS A 732 0.60 10.30 16.33
CA LYS A 732 0.81 8.89 16.71
C LYS A 732 -0.52 8.15 16.69
N VAL A 733 -0.47 6.83 16.49
CA VAL A 733 -1.70 6.03 16.34
C VAL A 733 -1.60 4.76 17.17
N VAL A 734 -2.64 4.46 17.91
CA VAL A 734 -2.93 3.12 18.44
C VAL A 734 -4.13 2.58 17.69
N SER A 735 -4.01 1.40 17.13
CA SER A 735 -5.05 0.83 16.26
C SER A 735 -5.31 -0.64 16.57
N GLY A 736 -6.31 -1.22 15.88
CA GLY A 736 -6.72 -2.61 16.14
C GLY A 736 -7.47 -2.77 17.46
N ILE A 737 -8.08 -1.70 17.99
CA ILE A 737 -8.78 -1.72 19.26
C ILE A 737 -10.18 -2.31 19.05
N ALA A 738 -10.44 -3.47 19.65
CA ALA A 738 -11.74 -4.13 19.64
C ALA A 738 -11.82 -5.12 20.82
N LEU A 739 -13.03 -5.56 21.17
CA LEU A 739 -13.21 -6.62 22.19
C LEU A 739 -12.55 -7.95 21.79
N THR A 740 -12.39 -8.16 20.48
CA THR A 740 -11.84 -9.38 19.87
C THR A 740 -10.38 -9.23 19.40
N ALA A 741 -9.72 -8.07 19.66
CA ALA A 741 -8.33 -7.80 19.28
C ALA A 741 -7.61 -7.08 20.44
N LEU A 742 -6.98 -5.91 20.20
CA LEU A 742 -6.45 -5.09 21.29
C LEU A 742 -7.61 -4.55 22.13
N THR A 743 -7.75 -5.03 23.37
CA THR A 743 -8.89 -4.62 24.19
C THR A 743 -8.94 -3.11 24.43
N PRO A 744 -10.13 -2.51 24.60
CA PRO A 744 -10.28 -1.07 24.87
C PRO A 744 -9.42 -0.56 26.04
N ASP A 745 -9.30 -1.33 27.11
CA ASP A 745 -8.47 -0.97 28.27
C ASP A 745 -6.98 -0.91 27.92
N LEU A 746 -6.47 -1.92 27.22
CA LEU A 746 -5.08 -1.96 26.77
C LEU A 746 -4.78 -0.87 25.73
N GLY A 747 -5.71 -0.63 24.80
CA GLY A 747 -5.61 0.44 23.82
C GLY A 747 -5.51 1.83 24.48
N ALA A 748 -6.29 2.08 25.53
CA ALA A 748 -6.23 3.33 26.29
C ALA A 748 -4.91 3.49 27.05
N ILE A 749 -4.45 2.43 27.71
CA ILE A 749 -3.16 2.44 28.46
C ILE A 749 -2.01 2.72 27.49
N GLU A 750 -1.99 2.04 26.34
CA GLU A 750 -0.95 2.22 25.34
C GLU A 750 -0.95 3.64 24.75
N ALA A 751 -2.13 4.19 24.46
CA ALA A 751 -2.26 5.56 23.98
C ALA A 751 -1.65 6.56 24.99
N VAL A 752 -1.97 6.44 26.25
CA VAL A 752 -1.43 7.33 27.28
C VAL A 752 0.06 7.11 27.54
N ARG A 753 0.53 5.86 27.43
CA ARG A 753 1.98 5.55 27.49
C ARG A 753 2.75 6.28 26.39
N ILE A 754 2.24 6.25 25.14
CA ILE A 754 2.85 6.97 24.00
C ILE A 754 2.81 8.49 24.24
N LEU A 755 1.68 9.03 24.71
CA LEU A 755 1.54 10.46 24.97
C LEU A 755 2.54 10.99 26.00
N ARG A 756 2.90 10.18 27.01
CA ARG A 756 3.91 10.55 28.02
C ARG A 756 5.33 10.65 27.47
N GLN A 757 5.59 10.07 26.30
CA GLN A 757 6.90 10.08 25.65
C GLN A 757 7.06 11.24 24.64
N LEU A 758 5.96 11.89 24.29
CA LEU A 758 5.89 13.04 23.38
C LEU A 758 5.92 14.36 24.16
#